data_de7b38916f2afd870f29647551e58717
#
_entry.id   de7b38916f2afd870f29647551e58717
#
_cell.length_a   1.000
_cell.length_b   1.000
_cell.length_c   1.000
_cell.angle_alpha   90.00
_cell.angle_beta   90.00
_cell.angle_gamma   90.00
#
_symmetry.space_group_name_H-M   'P 1'
#
loop_
_entity.id
_entity.type
_entity.pdbx_description
1 polymer ?
#
loop_
_entity_poly.entity_id
_entity_poly.type
_entity_poly.pdbx_seq_one_letter_code
_entity_poly.pdbx_strand_id
1 'polypeptide(L)'
;MQGLDSIAGVARTAWPRVDAGLVDAAQPPSAGTAEGCFHCGAPLPAQPASADIDGAARWFCCGGCAAAAQVIASGGLCAYYDKNSGNALPALPAETIERLREQWQALADPEFLRAFATDLGGGVWRTMIAVEGIHCGACVWLIERHLLGIPGVRTAAVNYATRRVLLEWDDTRVHLGAVLEALARIGYQPSPNVRHASEASQRRASRLALLRTLVAWLAMMQVMMLAWPGYSAGGQLTGAETAIFRWASLSITLPALLFSGWSFLGGSLRDLRMRRLGMDIPVVLGLWGAFAASAVSVLRGSGPVYFDSVTMFLALVLSARLIESGLRHRSANAADELMQQLPAAVRRLDAGGAWQTVAITRLRAGDVVQVPSGSLVPVDGEVVDGSSHADEALLTGESQAVPKAAGDQVLAGSMNLDSPLVVRAGAAGQGTRIAQMVELLNGALAHKPRAAALADRAARWFTVGLLAVAGATAAYWWLVDPSRMLPAVIAVLVVSCPCALSLAIPAALAAATARLSRAGVLVARGHALDAAAQVRTWVFDKTGTLTLGHDHDVLVQADDPEAVARACGIAAALEQGVQHPLARALLEHARGVGAALPPASRVQAVRMVPGRGVVGRVEEHWYALGRGAPQAQAGDEADVVRLELLCLPPAAGGAQPVLPWDGGPPGRLLARIDIRERLRPGAPEAVRALKAGGASVMLLSGDKPDSVALWARRVGIDDAHAGLLPQDKLRRVRQLQASGSHVAMVGDGVNDAPTLGAAEVSVSFADAAPIARAGADVVLVRDDMRALPLLVEVARRTQRVMRQNLGWALLYNAVFVPLAAAGRISPLWAAAGMSASSLLVVLNSARLSWRAAGEETWTRP
;
A
#
# COMPACT_ATOMS: atom_id res chain seq x y z
N MET A 1 -20.75 0.79 -46.71
CA MET A 1 -21.77 0.31 -45.77
C MET A 1 -21.86 -1.21 -45.89
N GLN A 2 -20.87 -1.94 -45.45
CA GLN A 2 -20.86 -3.38 -45.21
C GLN A 2 -19.60 -3.64 -44.39
N GLY A 3 -19.71 -3.70 -43.10
CA GLY A 3 -18.55 -3.91 -42.21
C GLY A 3 -18.78 -3.62 -40.71
N LEU A 4 -20.01 -3.39 -40.29
CA LEU A 4 -20.35 -3.09 -38.87
C LEU A 4 -21.17 -4.17 -38.17
N ASP A 5 -21.52 -5.26 -38.85
CA ASP A 5 -22.38 -6.31 -38.28
C ASP A 5 -21.60 -7.49 -37.65
N SER A 6 -20.28 -7.48 -37.64
CA SER A 6 -19.50 -8.59 -37.04
C SER A 6 -19.03 -8.38 -35.61
N ILE A 7 -19.25 -7.22 -35.01
CA ILE A 7 -18.87 -6.91 -33.60
C ILE A 7 -20.01 -7.17 -32.61
N ALA A 8 -21.23 -7.41 -33.09
CA ALA A 8 -22.38 -7.66 -32.23
C ALA A 8 -22.50 -9.11 -31.69
N GLY A 9 -21.56 -9.99 -32.02
CA GLY A 9 -21.63 -11.45 -31.75
C GLY A 9 -20.98 -11.93 -30.44
N VAL A 10 -20.19 -11.13 -29.73
CA VAL A 10 -19.45 -11.61 -28.54
C VAL A 10 -20.05 -11.08 -27.21
N ALA A 11 -21.04 -10.22 -27.23
CA ALA A 11 -21.61 -9.59 -26.04
C ALA A 11 -22.89 -10.28 -25.51
N ARG A 12 -23.08 -11.58 -25.73
CA ARG A 12 -24.23 -12.32 -25.18
C ARG A 12 -23.85 -13.62 -24.47
N THR A 13 -22.94 -13.58 -23.52
CA THR A 13 -23.10 -14.42 -22.34
C THR A 13 -23.95 -13.63 -21.36
N ALA A 14 -25.26 -13.67 -21.62
CA ALA A 14 -26.27 -13.11 -20.72
C ALA A 14 -26.12 -13.76 -19.35
N TRP A 15 -25.78 -12.96 -18.36
CA TRP A 15 -26.22 -13.26 -17.01
C TRP A 15 -27.72 -13.58 -17.09
N PRO A 16 -28.20 -14.62 -16.39
CA PRO A 16 -29.62 -14.92 -16.43
C PRO A 16 -30.37 -13.63 -16.11
N ARG A 17 -31.25 -13.22 -17.02
CA ARG A 17 -32.26 -12.23 -16.69
C ARG A 17 -32.95 -12.78 -15.45
N VAL A 18 -32.82 -12.08 -14.35
CA VAL A 18 -33.59 -12.35 -13.15
C VAL A 18 -35.02 -11.94 -13.54
N ASP A 19 -35.73 -12.84 -14.17
CA ASP A 19 -37.17 -12.75 -14.20
C ASP A 19 -37.58 -12.78 -12.74
N ALA A 20 -38.22 -11.70 -12.30
CA ALA A 20 -38.88 -11.65 -11.00
C ALA A 20 -39.99 -12.69 -11.02
N GLY A 21 -39.62 -13.94 -10.91
CA GLY A 21 -40.54 -15.04 -10.71
C GLY A 21 -41.25 -14.79 -9.36
N LEU A 22 -42.43 -14.25 -9.42
CA LEU A 22 -43.36 -14.24 -8.31
C LEU A 22 -43.53 -15.70 -7.90
N VAL A 23 -42.87 -16.10 -6.81
CA VAL A 23 -43.14 -17.39 -6.16
C VAL A 23 -44.47 -17.26 -5.51
N ASP A 24 -45.47 -17.92 -6.10
CA ASP A 24 -46.82 -18.07 -5.51
C ASP A 24 -46.71 -18.79 -4.16
N ALA A 25 -47.47 -18.24 -3.17
CA ALA A 25 -47.83 -18.88 -1.93
C ALA A 25 -46.88 -18.85 -0.72
N ALA A 26 -46.35 -17.69 -0.33
CA ALA A 26 -46.24 -17.40 1.10
C ALA A 26 -47.06 -16.12 1.39
N GLN A 27 -48.00 -16.14 2.29
CA GLN A 27 -48.72 -14.93 2.71
C GLN A 27 -47.71 -13.92 3.28
N PRO A 28 -47.78 -12.63 2.87
CA PRO A 28 -46.90 -11.63 3.42
C PRO A 28 -47.10 -11.58 4.95
N PRO A 29 -46.01 -11.42 5.73
CA PRO A 29 -46.13 -11.29 7.18
C PRO A 29 -47.11 -10.15 7.49
N SER A 30 -48.09 -10.38 8.36
CA SER A 30 -49.10 -9.40 8.75
C SER A 30 -48.40 -8.12 9.25
N ALA A 31 -48.93 -6.96 8.86
CA ALA A 31 -48.42 -5.66 9.30
C ALA A 31 -48.36 -5.59 10.84
N GLY A 32 -47.17 -5.75 11.40
CA GLY A 32 -46.92 -5.81 12.85
C GLY A 32 -45.93 -6.85 13.31
N THR A 33 -45.47 -7.79 12.44
CA THR A 33 -44.38 -8.70 12.79
C THR A 33 -43.02 -7.98 12.60
N ALA A 34 -42.15 -8.10 13.61
CA ALA A 34 -40.84 -7.39 13.73
C ALA A 34 -39.76 -7.82 12.70
N GLU A 35 -40.13 -8.37 11.56
CA GLU A 35 -39.17 -8.80 10.52
C GLU A 35 -39.00 -7.69 9.47
N GLY A 36 -37.85 -7.03 9.51
CA GLY A 36 -37.44 -6.09 8.47
C GLY A 36 -36.95 -6.81 7.19
N CYS A 37 -36.59 -6.05 6.18
CA CYS A 37 -36.04 -6.56 4.93
C CYS A 37 -34.84 -7.53 5.18
N PHE A 38 -34.93 -8.75 4.62
CA PHE A 38 -33.90 -9.78 4.81
C PHE A 38 -32.49 -9.30 4.42
N HIS A 39 -32.39 -8.40 3.42
CA HIS A 39 -31.11 -7.87 2.94
C HIS A 39 -30.62 -6.70 3.81
N CYS A 40 -31.37 -5.61 3.93
CA CYS A 40 -30.87 -4.36 4.55
C CYS A 40 -31.53 -4.02 5.90
N GLY A 41 -32.52 -4.80 6.37
CA GLY A 41 -33.21 -4.57 7.66
C GLY A 41 -34.21 -3.42 7.68
N ALA A 42 -34.40 -2.71 6.57
CA ALA A 42 -35.37 -1.64 6.50
C ALA A 42 -36.80 -2.19 6.72
N PRO A 43 -37.75 -1.37 7.24
CA PRO A 43 -39.15 -1.79 7.36
C PRO A 43 -39.72 -2.26 6.03
N LEU A 44 -40.55 -3.31 6.08
CA LEU A 44 -41.17 -3.83 4.88
C LEU A 44 -42.36 -2.91 4.50
N PRO A 45 -42.51 -2.58 3.20
CA PRO A 45 -43.67 -1.84 2.71
C PRO A 45 -44.94 -2.70 2.75
N ALA A 46 -46.12 -2.09 2.50
CA ALA A 46 -47.41 -2.80 2.45
C ALA A 46 -47.44 -3.94 1.41
N GLN A 47 -46.60 -3.83 0.35
CA GLN A 47 -46.40 -4.88 -0.64
C GLN A 47 -44.89 -5.15 -0.74
N PRO A 48 -44.34 -6.04 0.09
CA PRO A 48 -42.93 -6.37 0.07
C PRO A 48 -42.58 -7.24 -1.13
N ALA A 49 -41.40 -7.05 -1.70
CA ALA A 49 -40.84 -7.97 -2.68
C ALA A 49 -40.47 -9.28 -2.01
N SER A 50 -40.66 -10.42 -2.69
CA SER A 50 -40.24 -11.74 -2.21
C SER A 50 -39.26 -12.37 -3.18
N ALA A 51 -38.29 -13.15 -2.67
CA ALA A 51 -37.38 -13.97 -3.45
C ALA A 51 -36.99 -15.22 -2.67
N ASP A 52 -36.71 -16.30 -3.39
CA ASP A 52 -36.16 -17.52 -2.80
C ASP A 52 -34.65 -17.31 -2.56
N ILE A 53 -34.23 -17.53 -1.33
CA ILE A 53 -32.85 -17.49 -0.92
C ILE A 53 -32.54 -18.79 -0.17
N ASP A 54 -31.74 -19.64 -0.79
CA ASP A 54 -31.30 -20.92 -0.22
C ASP A 54 -32.48 -21.85 0.12
N GLY A 55 -33.51 -21.93 -0.78
CA GLY A 55 -34.70 -22.76 -0.60
C GLY A 55 -35.74 -22.21 0.38
N ALA A 56 -35.57 -20.98 0.84
CA ALA A 56 -36.50 -20.28 1.73
C ALA A 56 -37.01 -18.96 1.12
N ALA A 57 -38.33 -18.78 1.08
CA ALA A 57 -38.91 -17.50 0.66
C ALA A 57 -38.57 -16.40 1.68
N ARG A 58 -37.92 -15.32 1.22
CA ARG A 58 -37.55 -14.17 2.04
C ARG A 58 -38.21 -12.89 1.54
N TRP A 59 -38.42 -11.95 2.45
CA TRP A 59 -39.10 -10.70 2.20
C TRP A 59 -38.16 -9.51 2.18
N PHE A 60 -38.37 -8.59 1.26
CA PHE A 60 -37.48 -7.46 1.00
C PHE A 60 -38.27 -6.14 0.92
N CYS A 61 -37.61 -5.04 1.33
CA CYS A 61 -38.21 -3.71 1.27
C CYS A 61 -38.41 -3.20 -0.17
N CYS A 62 -37.70 -3.72 -1.14
CA CYS A 62 -37.78 -3.33 -2.55
C CYS A 62 -37.21 -4.44 -3.45
N GLY A 63 -37.54 -4.38 -4.75
CA GLY A 63 -37.00 -5.30 -5.77
C GLY A 63 -35.48 -5.27 -5.90
N GLY A 64 -34.85 -4.13 -5.65
CA GLY A 64 -33.38 -4.01 -5.65
C GLY A 64 -32.73 -4.85 -4.56
N CYS A 65 -33.26 -4.85 -3.32
CA CYS A 65 -32.76 -5.70 -2.24
C CYS A 65 -33.02 -7.19 -2.52
N ALA A 66 -34.13 -7.55 -3.15
CA ALA A 66 -34.40 -8.92 -3.60
C ALA A 66 -33.37 -9.36 -4.66
N ALA A 67 -33.14 -8.54 -5.68
CA ALA A 67 -32.13 -8.81 -6.73
C ALA A 67 -30.70 -8.92 -6.17
N ALA A 68 -30.29 -8.04 -5.28
CA ALA A 68 -29.00 -8.10 -4.63
C ALA A 68 -28.83 -9.40 -3.82
N ALA A 69 -29.86 -9.80 -3.09
CA ALA A 69 -29.86 -11.04 -2.34
C ALA A 69 -29.76 -12.27 -3.24
N GLN A 70 -30.47 -12.28 -4.35
CA GLN A 70 -30.40 -13.36 -5.34
C GLN A 70 -29.01 -13.46 -5.99
N VAL A 71 -28.40 -12.33 -6.34
CA VAL A 71 -27.02 -12.30 -6.89
C VAL A 71 -26.02 -12.89 -5.89
N ILE A 72 -26.13 -12.54 -4.61
CA ILE A 72 -25.25 -13.07 -3.54
C ILE A 72 -25.49 -14.57 -3.36
N ALA A 73 -26.77 -15.03 -3.37
CA ALA A 73 -27.14 -16.44 -3.21
C ALA A 73 -26.71 -17.28 -4.42
N SER A 74 -27.01 -16.83 -5.65
CA SER A 74 -26.60 -17.53 -6.87
C SER A 74 -25.09 -17.63 -7.08
N GLY A 75 -24.33 -16.70 -6.50
CA GLY A 75 -22.88 -16.76 -6.42
C GLY A 75 -22.33 -17.74 -5.38
N GLY A 76 -23.19 -18.53 -4.70
CA GLY A 76 -22.76 -19.47 -3.65
C GLY A 76 -22.28 -18.76 -2.36
N LEU A 77 -22.68 -17.50 -2.15
CA LEU A 77 -22.21 -16.66 -1.06
C LEU A 77 -23.26 -16.53 0.07
N CYS A 78 -24.17 -17.49 0.23
CA CYS A 78 -25.22 -17.50 1.25
C CYS A 78 -24.64 -17.36 2.68
N ALA A 79 -23.41 -17.83 2.93
CA ALA A 79 -22.70 -17.61 4.19
C ALA A 79 -22.51 -16.12 4.56
N TYR A 80 -22.69 -15.20 3.63
CA TYR A 80 -22.76 -13.78 3.91
C TYR A 80 -23.97 -13.45 4.78
N TYR A 81 -25.13 -14.06 4.50
CA TYR A 81 -26.37 -13.84 5.24
C TYR A 81 -26.41 -14.54 6.60
N ASP A 82 -25.64 -15.61 6.81
CA ASP A 82 -25.45 -16.19 8.14
C ASP A 82 -24.94 -15.17 9.15
N LYS A 83 -24.23 -14.14 8.66
CA LYS A 83 -23.59 -13.09 9.46
C LYS A 83 -24.18 -11.71 9.26
N ASN A 84 -24.93 -11.47 8.19
CA ASN A 84 -25.34 -10.13 7.74
C ASN A 84 -26.81 -10.01 7.29
N SER A 85 -27.70 -10.97 7.58
CA SER A 85 -29.13 -10.82 7.23
C SER A 85 -29.71 -9.57 7.90
N GLY A 86 -30.39 -8.75 7.13
CA GLY A 86 -30.96 -7.48 7.58
C GLY A 86 -29.97 -6.35 7.81
N ASN A 87 -28.69 -6.48 7.40
CA ASN A 87 -27.63 -5.47 7.62
C ASN A 87 -26.76 -5.22 6.41
N ALA A 88 -27.08 -5.76 5.26
CA ALA A 88 -26.43 -5.38 4.03
C ALA A 88 -26.75 -3.91 3.71
N LEU A 89 -25.88 -3.27 2.92
CA LEU A 89 -26.22 -1.95 2.38
C LEU A 89 -27.50 -2.08 1.56
N PRO A 90 -28.41 -1.11 1.66
CA PRO A 90 -29.56 -1.09 0.76
C PRO A 90 -29.04 -1.07 -0.67
N ALA A 91 -29.64 -1.90 -1.53
CA ALA A 91 -29.29 -1.94 -2.93
C ALA A 91 -29.45 -0.55 -3.55
N LEU A 92 -28.54 -0.19 -4.45
CA LEU A 92 -28.68 1.04 -5.21
C LEU A 92 -29.96 1.00 -6.04
N PRO A 93 -30.72 2.11 -6.13
CA PRO A 93 -31.88 2.19 -7.00
C PRO A 93 -31.53 1.82 -8.44
N ALA A 94 -32.39 1.11 -9.14
CA ALA A 94 -32.16 0.66 -10.51
C ALA A 94 -31.83 1.84 -11.46
N GLU A 95 -32.49 2.98 -11.30
CA GLU A 95 -32.21 4.22 -12.05
C GLU A 95 -30.78 4.74 -11.80
N THR A 96 -30.27 4.57 -10.59
CA THR A 96 -28.90 4.97 -10.25
C THR A 96 -27.89 4.04 -10.91
N ILE A 97 -28.14 2.73 -10.92
CA ILE A 97 -27.27 1.74 -11.57
C ILE A 97 -27.26 1.99 -13.09
N GLU A 98 -28.41 2.27 -13.71
CA GLU A 98 -28.51 2.54 -15.14
C GLU A 98 -27.70 3.79 -15.55
N ARG A 99 -27.85 4.89 -14.80
CA ARG A 99 -27.07 6.13 -15.01
C ARG A 99 -25.56 5.90 -14.84
N LEU A 100 -25.14 5.11 -13.85
CA LEU A 100 -23.75 4.75 -13.65
C LEU A 100 -23.25 3.82 -14.76
N ARG A 101 -24.09 2.91 -15.25
CA ARG A 101 -23.77 2.03 -16.37
C ARG A 101 -23.43 2.81 -17.64
N GLU A 102 -24.20 3.85 -17.99
CA GLU A 102 -23.90 4.74 -19.12
C GLU A 102 -22.51 5.39 -18.97
N GLN A 103 -22.18 5.84 -17.78
CA GLN A 103 -20.83 6.40 -17.48
C GLN A 103 -19.73 5.34 -17.58
N TRP A 104 -20.00 4.10 -17.16
CA TRP A 104 -19.03 3.02 -17.20
C TRP A 104 -18.88 2.37 -18.58
N GLN A 105 -19.82 2.56 -19.49
CA GLN A 105 -19.67 2.13 -20.89
C GLN A 105 -18.48 2.82 -21.58
N ALA A 106 -18.16 4.05 -21.19
CA ALA A 106 -16.99 4.75 -21.69
C ALA A 106 -15.65 4.07 -21.27
N LEU A 107 -15.67 3.23 -20.23
CA LEU A 107 -14.50 2.46 -19.77
C LEU A 107 -14.22 1.22 -20.66
N ALA A 108 -15.09 0.90 -21.62
CA ALA A 108 -14.85 -0.14 -22.61
C ALA A 108 -13.87 0.32 -23.71
N ASP A 109 -13.64 1.64 -23.83
CA ASP A 109 -12.65 2.19 -24.73
C ASP A 109 -11.23 1.95 -24.16
N PRO A 110 -10.35 1.20 -24.83
CA PRO A 110 -8.98 0.94 -24.37
C PRO A 110 -8.18 2.22 -24.14
N GLU A 111 -8.51 3.30 -24.85
CA GLU A 111 -7.87 4.60 -24.69
C GLU A 111 -8.26 5.27 -23.36
N PHE A 112 -9.52 5.16 -23.00
CA PHE A 112 -10.05 5.66 -21.73
C PHE A 112 -9.60 4.78 -20.56
N LEU A 113 -9.52 3.47 -20.77
CA LEU A 113 -9.08 2.50 -19.76
C LEU A 113 -7.63 2.78 -19.29
N ARG A 114 -6.72 3.16 -20.21
CA ARG A 114 -5.33 3.52 -19.87
C ARG A 114 -5.20 4.71 -18.93
N ALA A 115 -6.21 5.57 -18.83
CA ALA A 115 -6.22 6.67 -17.88
C ALA A 115 -6.42 6.20 -16.42
N PHE A 116 -6.97 5.00 -16.20
CA PHE A 116 -7.35 4.48 -14.87
C PHE A 116 -6.71 3.15 -14.53
N ALA A 117 -6.11 2.45 -15.50
CA ALA A 117 -5.59 1.11 -15.33
C ALA A 117 -4.21 0.96 -15.98
N THR A 118 -3.40 0.06 -15.42
CA THR A 118 -2.07 -0.32 -15.92
C THR A 118 -2.20 -1.59 -16.74
N ASP A 119 -1.70 -1.60 -17.96
CA ASP A 119 -1.60 -2.78 -18.80
C ASP A 119 -0.41 -3.65 -18.34
N LEU A 120 -0.68 -4.89 -17.94
CA LEU A 120 0.34 -5.86 -17.53
C LEU A 120 0.79 -6.75 -18.69
N GLY A 121 0.25 -6.53 -19.89
CA GLY A 121 0.48 -7.35 -21.08
C GLY A 121 -0.46 -8.54 -21.19
N GLY A 122 -0.62 -9.08 -22.41
CA GLY A 122 -1.48 -10.24 -22.67
C GLY A 122 -2.97 -10.03 -22.41
N GLY A 123 -3.47 -8.78 -22.49
CA GLY A 123 -4.87 -8.43 -22.23
C GLY A 123 -5.22 -8.29 -20.74
N VAL A 124 -4.23 -8.38 -19.84
CA VAL A 124 -4.43 -8.27 -18.39
C VAL A 124 -4.20 -6.85 -17.93
N TRP A 125 -5.16 -6.32 -17.20
CA TRP A 125 -5.14 -4.97 -16.66
C TRP A 125 -5.21 -4.96 -15.15
N ARG A 126 -4.64 -3.94 -14.54
CA ARG A 126 -4.67 -3.70 -13.09
C ARG A 126 -5.15 -2.28 -12.80
N THR A 127 -6.05 -2.14 -11.84
CA THR A 127 -6.50 -0.82 -11.35
C THR A 127 -6.83 -0.82 -9.86
N MET A 128 -6.91 0.39 -9.32
CA MET A 128 -7.44 0.62 -7.97
C MET A 128 -8.82 1.29 -8.08
N ILE A 129 -9.83 0.67 -7.49
CA ILE A 129 -11.20 1.17 -7.46
C ILE A 129 -11.52 1.68 -6.06
N ALA A 130 -12.04 2.90 -5.93
CA ALA A 130 -12.63 3.34 -4.67
C ALA A 130 -14.02 2.71 -4.54
N VAL A 131 -14.34 2.16 -3.35
CA VAL A 131 -15.63 1.53 -3.08
C VAL A 131 -16.21 2.10 -1.81
N GLU A 132 -17.32 2.82 -1.93
CA GLU A 132 -18.06 3.31 -0.79
C GLU A 132 -18.92 2.20 -0.17
N GLY A 133 -19.14 2.29 1.16
CA GLY A 133 -19.97 1.32 1.88
C GLY A 133 -19.21 0.19 2.57
N ILE A 134 -17.87 0.15 2.51
CA ILE A 134 -17.07 -0.84 3.25
C ILE A 134 -16.98 -0.42 4.73
N HIS A 135 -17.71 -1.15 5.61
CA HIS A 135 -17.79 -0.84 7.03
C HIS A 135 -17.31 -1.95 7.95
N CYS A 136 -17.09 -3.17 7.43
CA CYS A 136 -16.72 -4.33 8.24
C CYS A 136 -15.95 -5.39 7.44
N GLY A 137 -15.34 -6.33 8.16
CA GLY A 137 -14.60 -7.43 7.54
C GLY A 137 -15.46 -8.38 6.71
N ALA A 138 -16.78 -8.44 6.95
CA ALA A 138 -17.69 -9.22 6.12
C ALA A 138 -17.92 -8.56 4.75
N CYS A 139 -17.92 -7.22 4.70
CA CYS A 139 -17.96 -6.47 3.44
C CYS A 139 -16.72 -6.76 2.59
N VAL A 140 -15.54 -6.77 3.22
CA VAL A 140 -14.27 -7.12 2.56
C VAL A 140 -14.36 -8.51 1.94
N TRP A 141 -14.76 -9.50 2.74
CA TRP A 141 -14.89 -10.89 2.30
C TRP A 141 -15.91 -11.03 1.15
N LEU A 142 -17.06 -10.35 1.26
CA LEU A 142 -18.11 -10.40 0.22
C LEU A 142 -17.60 -9.83 -1.10
N ILE A 143 -16.99 -8.63 -1.08
CA ILE A 143 -16.46 -7.96 -2.28
C ILE A 143 -15.38 -8.84 -2.94
N GLU A 144 -14.40 -9.32 -2.17
CA GLU A 144 -13.31 -10.15 -2.71
C GLU A 144 -13.85 -11.44 -3.35
N ARG A 145 -14.75 -12.15 -2.65
CA ARG A 145 -15.32 -13.39 -3.16
C ARG A 145 -16.26 -13.17 -4.34
N HIS A 146 -17.06 -12.12 -4.32
CA HIS A 146 -17.94 -11.79 -5.43
C HIS A 146 -17.15 -11.45 -6.69
N LEU A 147 -16.11 -10.62 -6.57
CA LEU A 147 -15.27 -10.25 -7.70
C LEU A 147 -14.46 -11.44 -8.25
N LEU A 148 -13.87 -12.27 -7.38
CA LEU A 148 -13.15 -13.48 -7.81
C LEU A 148 -14.06 -14.53 -8.45
N GLY A 149 -15.36 -14.47 -8.23
CA GLY A 149 -16.37 -15.29 -8.90
C GLY A 149 -16.68 -14.86 -10.34
N ILE A 150 -16.23 -13.68 -10.78
CA ILE A 150 -16.47 -13.17 -12.13
C ILE A 150 -15.41 -13.78 -13.09
N PRO A 151 -15.84 -14.51 -14.14
CA PRO A 151 -14.91 -15.05 -15.13
C PRO A 151 -14.08 -13.93 -15.78
N GLY A 152 -12.75 -13.99 -15.65
CA GLY A 152 -11.85 -12.96 -16.15
C GLY A 152 -11.19 -12.11 -15.05
N VAL A 153 -11.70 -12.09 -13.85
CA VAL A 153 -11.04 -11.46 -12.69
C VAL A 153 -9.98 -12.42 -12.14
N ARG A 154 -8.74 -11.95 -12.06
CA ARG A 154 -7.60 -12.75 -11.57
C ARG A 154 -7.31 -12.47 -10.08
N THR A 155 -7.34 -11.20 -9.70
CA THR A 155 -7.04 -10.77 -8.32
C THR A 155 -8.03 -9.69 -7.90
N ALA A 156 -8.54 -9.81 -6.68
CA ALA A 156 -9.34 -8.79 -6.03
C ALA A 156 -8.93 -8.71 -4.55
N ALA A 157 -8.31 -7.61 -4.13
CA ALA A 157 -7.88 -7.40 -2.76
C ALA A 157 -8.46 -6.07 -2.23
N VAL A 158 -9.18 -6.14 -1.12
CA VAL A 158 -9.88 -4.99 -0.53
C VAL A 158 -9.09 -4.40 0.62
N ASN A 159 -8.68 -3.16 0.48
CA ASN A 159 -8.12 -2.40 1.59
C ASN A 159 -9.24 -1.76 2.42
N TYR A 160 -9.49 -2.32 3.60
CA TYR A 160 -10.51 -1.81 4.51
C TYR A 160 -10.23 -0.38 5.02
N ALA A 161 -8.95 -0.02 5.23
CA ALA A 161 -8.59 1.28 5.79
C ALA A 161 -8.76 2.41 4.77
N THR A 162 -8.40 2.17 3.51
CA THR A 162 -8.49 3.15 2.42
C THR A 162 -9.79 3.04 1.62
N ARG A 163 -10.60 1.98 1.86
CA ARG A 163 -11.81 1.65 1.10
C ARG A 163 -11.56 1.50 -0.40
N ARG A 164 -10.42 0.93 -0.76
CA ARG A 164 -9.99 0.69 -2.14
C ARG A 164 -9.93 -0.80 -2.41
N VAL A 165 -10.20 -1.16 -3.66
CA VAL A 165 -10.09 -2.52 -4.18
C VAL A 165 -9.01 -2.52 -5.24
N LEU A 166 -7.96 -3.30 -5.03
CA LEU A 166 -6.99 -3.64 -6.07
C LEU A 166 -7.61 -4.74 -6.93
N LEU A 167 -7.79 -4.47 -8.20
CA LEU A 167 -8.40 -5.38 -9.17
C LEU A 167 -7.41 -5.69 -10.30
N GLU A 168 -7.23 -6.98 -10.59
CA GLU A 168 -6.57 -7.45 -11.81
C GLU A 168 -7.57 -8.29 -12.60
N TRP A 169 -7.73 -7.99 -13.89
CA TRP A 169 -8.67 -8.70 -14.75
C TRP A 169 -8.14 -8.84 -16.18
N ASP A 170 -8.69 -9.79 -16.89
CA ASP A 170 -8.47 -10.04 -18.30
C ASP A 170 -9.57 -9.34 -19.10
N ASP A 171 -9.24 -8.22 -19.72
CA ASP A 171 -10.22 -7.36 -20.42
C ASP A 171 -10.76 -8.02 -21.70
N THR A 172 -10.09 -9.08 -22.19
CA THR A 172 -10.61 -9.90 -23.28
C THR A 172 -11.80 -10.76 -22.88
N ARG A 173 -11.98 -10.99 -21.56
CA ARG A 173 -13.07 -11.81 -20.99
C ARG A 173 -14.13 -10.99 -20.29
N VAL A 174 -13.76 -9.94 -19.58
CA VAL A 174 -14.68 -9.08 -18.85
C VAL A 174 -14.17 -7.64 -18.84
N HIS A 175 -14.98 -6.69 -19.28
CA HIS A 175 -14.63 -5.27 -19.24
C HIS A 175 -14.82 -4.67 -17.84
N LEU A 176 -13.99 -3.68 -17.49
CA LEU A 176 -14.04 -3.01 -16.20
C LEU A 176 -15.44 -2.50 -15.84
N GLY A 177 -16.18 -1.96 -16.79
CA GLY A 177 -17.56 -1.49 -16.58
C GLY A 177 -18.51 -2.57 -16.02
N ALA A 178 -18.37 -3.82 -16.50
CA ALA A 178 -19.18 -4.94 -15.99
C ALA A 178 -18.78 -5.34 -14.57
N VAL A 179 -17.50 -5.24 -14.22
CA VAL A 179 -17.00 -5.49 -12.86
C VAL A 179 -17.53 -4.44 -11.89
N LEU A 180 -17.55 -3.15 -12.29
CA LEU A 180 -18.12 -2.06 -11.48
C LEU A 180 -19.63 -2.23 -11.29
N GLU A 181 -20.35 -2.66 -12.34
CA GLU A 181 -21.77 -2.94 -12.25
C GLU A 181 -22.07 -4.11 -11.30
N ALA A 182 -21.25 -5.17 -11.32
CA ALA A 182 -21.38 -6.28 -10.39
C ALA A 182 -21.25 -5.82 -8.93
N LEU A 183 -20.32 -4.90 -8.62
CA LEU A 183 -20.20 -4.30 -7.29
C LEU A 183 -21.42 -3.45 -6.93
N ALA A 184 -21.96 -2.69 -7.87
CA ALA A 184 -23.14 -1.86 -7.65
C ALA A 184 -24.39 -2.69 -7.33
N ARG A 185 -24.53 -3.84 -7.97
CA ARG A 185 -25.65 -4.78 -7.76
C ARG A 185 -25.69 -5.37 -6.35
N ILE A 186 -24.54 -5.58 -5.72
CA ILE A 186 -24.46 -6.03 -4.31
C ILE A 186 -24.51 -4.89 -3.30
N GLY A 187 -24.87 -3.66 -3.74
CA GLY A 187 -25.14 -2.50 -2.88
C GLY A 187 -23.91 -1.63 -2.57
N TYR A 188 -22.77 -1.84 -3.23
CA TYR A 188 -21.59 -0.98 -3.09
C TYR A 188 -21.52 0.04 -4.22
N GLN A 189 -21.00 1.23 -3.94
CA GLN A 189 -20.82 2.26 -4.96
C GLN A 189 -19.36 2.33 -5.38
N PRO A 190 -18.97 1.69 -6.51
CA PRO A 190 -17.62 1.75 -7.02
C PRO A 190 -17.38 3.03 -7.81
N SER A 191 -16.16 3.57 -7.74
CA SER A 191 -15.70 4.69 -8.54
C SER A 191 -14.29 4.40 -9.08
N PRO A 192 -14.08 4.43 -10.39
CA PRO A 192 -12.74 4.33 -10.98
C PRO A 192 -11.91 5.58 -10.68
N ASN A 193 -12.55 6.70 -10.37
CA ASN A 193 -11.89 7.98 -10.09
C ASN A 193 -11.56 8.08 -8.59
N VAL A 194 -10.46 7.43 -8.19
CA VAL A 194 -10.01 7.28 -6.79
C VAL A 194 -9.80 8.64 -6.11
N ARG A 195 -9.47 9.70 -6.87
CA ARG A 195 -9.08 11.01 -6.32
C ARG A 195 -10.25 11.83 -5.77
N HIS A 196 -11.34 11.97 -6.49
CA HIS A 196 -12.40 12.91 -6.09
C HIS A 196 -13.47 12.33 -5.15
N ALA A 197 -13.85 11.08 -5.33
CA ALA A 197 -14.89 10.45 -4.50
C ALA A 197 -14.41 10.16 -3.07
N SER A 198 -13.18 9.64 -2.91
CA SER A 198 -12.65 9.30 -1.57
C SER A 198 -12.34 10.54 -0.73
N GLU A 199 -11.80 11.61 -1.32
CA GLU A 199 -11.47 12.84 -0.59
C GLU A 199 -12.72 13.58 -0.10
N ALA A 200 -13.75 13.71 -0.94
CA ALA A 200 -14.99 14.39 -0.54
C ALA A 200 -15.72 13.64 0.58
N SER A 201 -15.82 12.31 0.48
CA SER A 201 -16.47 11.47 1.51
C SER A 201 -15.64 11.48 2.80
N GLN A 202 -14.32 11.44 2.70
CA GLN A 202 -13.41 11.47 3.83
C GLN A 202 -13.40 12.83 4.55
N ARG A 203 -13.39 13.95 3.81
CA ARG A 203 -13.53 15.29 4.38
C ARG A 203 -14.87 15.47 5.09
N ARG A 204 -15.99 14.95 4.55
CA ARG A 204 -17.29 14.94 5.20
C ARG A 204 -17.28 14.11 6.49
N ALA A 205 -16.72 12.90 6.46
CA ALA A 205 -16.62 12.04 7.62
C ALA A 205 -15.76 12.68 8.73
N SER A 206 -14.62 13.27 8.39
CA SER A 206 -13.73 13.95 9.34
C SER A 206 -14.39 15.20 9.95
N ARG A 207 -15.09 16.02 9.14
CA ARG A 207 -15.85 17.18 9.63
C ARG A 207 -16.97 16.75 10.58
N LEU A 208 -17.71 15.68 10.24
CA LEU A 208 -18.77 15.16 11.11
C LEU A 208 -18.22 14.58 12.41
N ALA A 209 -17.08 13.88 12.38
CA ALA A 209 -16.41 13.40 13.59
C ALA A 209 -15.96 14.57 14.48
N LEU A 210 -15.36 15.62 13.88
CA LEU A 210 -14.98 16.83 14.62
C LEU A 210 -16.18 17.52 15.25
N LEU A 211 -17.28 17.74 14.49
CA LEU A 211 -18.51 18.34 14.99
C LEU A 211 -19.12 17.54 16.15
N ARG A 212 -19.18 16.22 16.05
CA ARG A 212 -19.64 15.35 17.12
C ARG A 212 -18.79 15.48 18.39
N THR A 213 -17.46 15.56 18.22
CA THR A 213 -16.53 15.75 19.33
C THR A 213 -16.73 17.12 19.98
N LEU A 214 -16.85 18.20 19.21
CA LEU A 214 -17.10 19.55 19.73
C LEU A 214 -18.42 19.64 20.49
N VAL A 215 -19.50 19.08 19.96
CA VAL A 215 -20.81 19.04 20.63
C VAL A 215 -20.73 18.28 21.93
N ALA A 216 -20.00 17.15 21.97
CA ALA A 216 -19.80 16.38 23.20
C ALA A 216 -19.01 17.18 24.26
N TRP A 217 -17.97 17.94 23.86
CA TRP A 217 -17.20 18.82 24.77
C TRP A 217 -18.05 19.98 25.31
N LEU A 218 -18.84 20.63 24.43
CA LEU A 218 -19.76 21.70 24.88
C LEU A 218 -20.79 21.16 25.86
N ALA A 219 -21.41 20.03 25.58
CA ALA A 219 -22.35 19.40 26.50
C ALA A 219 -21.70 19.02 27.82
N MET A 220 -20.49 18.47 27.79
CA MET A 220 -19.71 18.13 28.97
C MET A 220 -19.44 19.38 29.85
N MET A 221 -18.95 20.46 29.23
CA MET A 221 -18.68 21.71 29.98
C MET A 221 -19.94 22.26 30.65
N GLN A 222 -21.08 22.30 29.95
CA GLN A 222 -22.35 22.78 30.48
C GLN A 222 -22.88 21.90 31.62
N VAL A 223 -22.89 20.58 31.41
CA VAL A 223 -23.37 19.62 32.41
C VAL A 223 -22.47 19.60 33.63
N MET A 224 -21.15 19.72 33.48
CA MET A 224 -20.21 19.79 34.59
C MET A 224 -20.40 21.06 35.40
N MET A 225 -20.67 22.21 34.75
CA MET A 225 -21.02 23.45 35.44
C MET A 225 -22.32 23.33 36.25
N LEU A 226 -23.33 22.62 35.71
CA LEU A 226 -24.59 22.36 36.42
C LEU A 226 -24.43 21.35 37.58
N ALA A 227 -23.46 20.42 37.46
CA ALA A 227 -23.19 19.42 38.49
C ALA A 227 -22.33 19.97 39.63
N TRP A 228 -21.50 21.00 39.38
CA TRP A 228 -20.54 21.56 40.33
C TRP A 228 -21.15 22.02 41.67
N PRO A 229 -22.33 22.75 41.72
CA PRO A 229 -22.98 23.11 42.95
C PRO A 229 -23.36 21.90 43.81
N GLY A 230 -23.77 20.78 43.20
CA GLY A 230 -24.07 19.55 43.94
C GLY A 230 -22.86 18.92 44.62
N TYR A 231 -21.66 19.10 44.04
CA TYR A 231 -20.42 18.63 44.65
C TYR A 231 -19.86 19.58 45.70
N SER A 232 -20.01 20.91 45.52
CA SER A 232 -19.41 21.94 46.41
C SER A 232 -20.29 22.36 47.58
N ALA A 233 -21.63 22.31 47.45
CA ALA A 233 -22.58 22.82 48.43
C ALA A 233 -22.86 21.88 49.64
N GLY A 234 -22.27 20.69 49.69
CA GLY A 234 -22.38 19.79 50.86
C GLY A 234 -23.80 19.47 51.33
N GLY A 235 -24.80 19.50 50.45
CA GLY A 235 -26.21 19.24 50.78
C GLY A 235 -27.06 20.48 51.13
N GLN A 236 -26.56 21.69 50.91
CA GLN A 236 -27.26 22.96 51.20
C GLN A 236 -28.23 23.41 50.08
N LEU A 237 -28.30 22.67 48.96
CA LEU A 237 -29.20 22.98 47.84
C LEU A 237 -30.65 22.65 48.21
N THR A 238 -31.56 23.55 47.87
CA THR A 238 -32.99 23.31 48.03
C THR A 238 -33.46 22.20 47.05
N GLY A 239 -34.56 21.52 47.36
CA GLY A 239 -35.12 20.51 46.49
C GLY A 239 -35.49 21.03 45.08
N ALA A 240 -35.93 22.30 45.02
CA ALA A 240 -36.28 22.96 43.75
C ALA A 240 -35.02 23.25 42.89
N GLU A 241 -33.95 23.75 43.46
CA GLU A 241 -32.67 23.99 42.74
C GLU A 241 -32.10 22.69 42.21
N THR A 242 -32.09 21.64 43.01
CA THR A 242 -31.63 20.30 42.59
C THR A 242 -32.47 19.77 41.44
N ALA A 243 -33.80 19.97 41.44
CA ALA A 243 -34.68 19.56 40.36
C ALA A 243 -34.37 20.34 39.06
N ILE A 244 -34.16 21.67 39.13
CA ILE A 244 -33.81 22.50 37.99
C ILE A 244 -32.51 22.02 37.35
N PHE A 245 -31.44 21.82 38.15
CA PHE A 245 -30.14 21.34 37.63
C PHE A 245 -30.22 19.95 36.98
N ARG A 246 -31.02 19.03 37.54
CA ARG A 246 -31.26 17.70 36.99
C ARG A 246 -31.97 17.74 35.64
N TRP A 247 -33.06 18.53 35.54
CA TRP A 247 -33.79 18.69 34.28
C TRP A 247 -32.96 19.41 33.22
N ALA A 248 -32.20 20.43 33.57
CA ALA A 248 -31.28 21.12 32.65
C ALA A 248 -30.21 20.17 32.14
N SER A 249 -29.60 19.37 33.01
CA SER A 249 -28.58 18.37 32.62
C SER A 249 -29.17 17.30 31.69
N LEU A 250 -30.39 16.82 31.95
CA LEU A 250 -31.11 15.89 31.06
C LEU A 250 -31.33 16.49 29.67
N SER A 251 -31.81 17.76 29.64
CA SER A 251 -32.11 18.47 28.38
C SER A 251 -30.90 18.72 27.50
N ILE A 252 -29.71 18.90 28.11
CA ILE A 252 -28.44 19.06 27.37
C ILE A 252 -27.86 17.69 26.95
N THR A 253 -27.92 16.71 27.86
CA THR A 253 -27.31 15.40 27.62
C THR A 253 -28.01 14.60 26.52
N LEU A 254 -29.37 14.67 26.46
CA LEU A 254 -30.15 13.90 25.47
C LEU A 254 -29.80 14.23 24.01
N PRO A 255 -29.83 15.50 23.54
CA PRO A 255 -29.45 15.83 22.17
C PRO A 255 -27.95 15.55 21.91
N ALA A 256 -27.07 15.78 22.88
CA ALA A 256 -25.65 15.45 22.75
C ALA A 256 -25.47 13.93 22.56
N LEU A 257 -26.15 13.10 23.32
CA LEU A 257 -26.09 11.65 23.21
C LEU A 257 -26.66 11.15 21.88
N LEU A 258 -27.79 11.69 21.44
CA LEU A 258 -28.41 11.35 20.17
C LEU A 258 -27.55 11.74 18.97
N PHE A 259 -26.92 12.92 18.99
CA PHE A 259 -26.07 13.36 17.88
C PHE A 259 -24.66 12.76 17.93
N SER A 260 -23.96 12.91 19.04
CA SER A 260 -22.56 12.50 19.17
C SER A 260 -22.41 10.99 19.46
N GLY A 261 -23.32 10.43 20.27
CA GLY A 261 -23.35 9.00 20.63
C GLY A 261 -23.92 8.08 19.55
N TRP A 262 -24.58 8.63 18.52
CA TRP A 262 -25.18 7.83 17.45
C TRP A 262 -24.20 6.90 16.73
N SER A 263 -22.95 7.34 16.58
CA SER A 263 -21.91 6.53 15.93
C SER A 263 -21.65 5.20 16.66
N PHE A 264 -21.71 5.20 17.99
CA PHE A 264 -21.56 4.00 18.82
C PHE A 264 -22.81 3.13 18.77
N LEU A 265 -23.98 3.76 18.91
CA LEU A 265 -25.24 3.04 18.86
C LEU A 265 -25.45 2.35 17.52
N GLY A 266 -25.22 3.05 16.40
CA GLY A 266 -25.30 2.49 15.07
C GLY A 266 -24.31 1.36 14.81
N GLY A 267 -23.08 1.49 15.33
CA GLY A 267 -22.05 0.44 15.29
C GLY A 267 -22.47 -0.79 16.08
N SER A 268 -22.86 -0.60 17.35
CA SER A 268 -23.26 -1.69 18.24
C SER A 268 -24.53 -2.41 17.76
N LEU A 269 -25.52 -1.66 17.26
CA LEU A 269 -26.73 -2.25 16.71
C LEU A 269 -26.43 -3.13 15.50
N ARG A 270 -25.50 -2.68 14.65
CA ARG A 270 -25.01 -3.45 13.50
C ARG A 270 -24.28 -4.72 13.94
N ASP A 271 -23.34 -4.59 14.92
CA ASP A 271 -22.59 -5.74 15.45
C ASP A 271 -23.54 -6.75 16.13
N LEU A 272 -24.52 -6.28 16.88
CA LEU A 272 -25.50 -7.13 17.57
C LEU A 272 -26.40 -7.87 16.57
N ARG A 273 -26.85 -7.17 15.52
CA ARG A 273 -27.62 -7.79 14.43
C ARG A 273 -26.81 -8.84 13.65
N MET A 274 -25.48 -8.61 13.54
CA MET A 274 -24.56 -9.59 12.94
C MET A 274 -24.16 -10.72 13.91
N ARG A 275 -24.80 -10.82 15.08
CA ARG A 275 -24.43 -11.76 16.17
C ARG A 275 -22.94 -11.72 16.50
N ARG A 276 -22.32 -10.53 16.39
CA ARG A 276 -20.94 -10.30 16.75
C ARG A 276 -20.89 -9.40 17.97
N LEU A 277 -20.08 -9.77 18.95
CA LEU A 277 -19.78 -8.90 20.08
C LEU A 277 -18.65 -7.95 19.68
N GLY A 278 -19.02 -6.78 19.13
CA GLY A 278 -18.12 -5.71 18.79
C GLY A 278 -17.66 -4.90 20.01
N MET A 279 -16.59 -4.15 19.82
CA MET A 279 -15.98 -3.34 20.91
C MET A 279 -16.88 -2.17 21.34
N ASP A 280 -17.85 -1.79 20.53
CA ASP A 280 -18.77 -0.66 20.83
C ASP A 280 -19.90 -1.06 21.79
N ILE A 281 -20.20 -2.35 21.92
CA ILE A 281 -21.31 -2.84 22.74
C ILE A 281 -21.16 -2.47 24.22
N PRO A 282 -20.01 -2.72 24.90
CA PRO A 282 -19.81 -2.27 26.27
C PRO A 282 -19.92 -0.75 26.44
N VAL A 283 -19.42 0.02 25.47
CA VAL A 283 -19.50 1.48 25.46
C VAL A 283 -20.94 1.96 25.40
N VAL A 284 -21.76 1.36 24.52
CA VAL A 284 -23.18 1.70 24.40
C VAL A 284 -23.94 1.31 25.67
N LEU A 285 -23.71 0.11 26.19
CA LEU A 285 -24.35 -0.33 27.45
C LEU A 285 -24.01 0.59 28.61
N GLY A 286 -22.74 1.00 28.78
CA GLY A 286 -22.33 1.93 29.82
C GLY A 286 -22.96 3.30 29.62
N LEU A 287 -22.88 3.86 28.41
CA LEU A 287 -23.33 5.22 28.10
C LEU A 287 -24.87 5.35 28.18
N TRP A 288 -25.59 4.50 27.45
CA TRP A 288 -27.05 4.53 27.42
C TRP A 288 -27.69 4.00 28.72
N GLY A 289 -27.03 3.04 29.38
CA GLY A 289 -27.46 2.53 30.67
C GLY A 289 -27.37 3.60 31.75
N ALA A 290 -26.24 4.34 31.82
CA ALA A 290 -26.08 5.46 32.75
C ALA A 290 -27.06 6.60 32.45
N PHE A 291 -27.29 6.93 31.19
CA PHE A 291 -28.27 7.93 30.79
C PHE A 291 -29.69 7.51 31.17
N ALA A 292 -30.12 6.29 30.85
CA ALA A 292 -31.46 5.80 31.14
C ALA A 292 -31.75 5.79 32.66
N ALA A 293 -30.79 5.33 33.47
CA ALA A 293 -30.91 5.34 34.91
C ALA A 293 -31.00 6.76 35.48
N SER A 294 -30.21 7.69 34.98
CA SER A 294 -30.28 9.11 35.38
C SER A 294 -31.59 9.75 34.99
N ALA A 295 -32.11 9.45 33.78
CA ALA A 295 -33.41 9.92 33.30
C ALA A 295 -34.55 9.41 34.22
N VAL A 296 -34.50 8.13 34.58
CA VAL A 296 -35.50 7.56 35.55
C VAL A 296 -35.41 8.24 36.92
N SER A 297 -34.19 8.54 37.40
CA SER A 297 -33.97 9.26 38.65
C SER A 297 -34.54 10.69 38.59
N VAL A 298 -34.44 11.39 37.48
CA VAL A 298 -35.01 12.72 37.26
C VAL A 298 -36.54 12.63 37.27
N LEU A 299 -37.14 11.66 36.56
CA LEU A 299 -38.60 11.47 36.48
C LEU A 299 -39.20 11.08 37.83
N ARG A 300 -38.48 10.32 38.67
CA ARG A 300 -38.90 9.95 40.03
C ARG A 300 -38.66 11.05 41.05
N GLY A 301 -37.91 12.10 40.70
CA GLY A 301 -37.53 13.18 41.60
C GLY A 301 -36.50 12.78 42.66
N SER A 302 -36.00 11.55 42.65
CA SER A 302 -35.10 11.01 43.69
C SER A 302 -34.10 10.03 43.08
N GLY A 303 -32.94 9.90 43.73
CA GLY A 303 -31.87 8.98 43.26
C GLY A 303 -30.67 9.69 42.64
N PRO A 304 -29.57 8.98 42.41
CA PRO A 304 -28.36 9.54 41.79
C PRO A 304 -28.53 9.80 40.28
N VAL A 305 -27.85 10.82 39.79
CA VAL A 305 -27.73 11.15 38.34
C VAL A 305 -26.28 11.13 37.92
N TYR A 306 -26.01 10.71 36.66
CA TYR A 306 -24.65 10.47 36.09
C TYR A 306 -24.48 11.20 34.76
N PHE A 307 -25.18 12.32 34.52
CA PHE A 307 -25.10 13.05 33.24
C PHE A 307 -23.73 13.65 32.99
N ASP A 308 -23.01 14.07 34.01
CA ASP A 308 -21.62 14.52 33.99
C ASP A 308 -20.68 13.40 33.49
N SER A 309 -20.82 12.21 34.08
CA SER A 309 -20.04 11.04 33.69
C SER A 309 -20.34 10.60 32.25
N VAL A 310 -21.61 10.64 31.84
CA VAL A 310 -22.05 10.31 30.47
C VAL A 310 -21.46 11.27 29.45
N THR A 311 -21.58 12.58 29.68
CA THR A 311 -21.06 13.58 28.73
C THR A 311 -19.54 13.62 28.68
N MET A 312 -18.86 13.45 29.83
CA MET A 312 -17.41 13.37 29.90
C MET A 312 -16.90 12.12 29.18
N PHE A 313 -17.48 10.96 29.44
CA PHE A 313 -17.10 9.72 28.75
C PHE A 313 -17.29 9.84 27.25
N LEU A 314 -18.42 10.40 26.80
CA LEU A 314 -18.69 10.64 25.38
C LEU A 314 -17.63 11.55 24.73
N ALA A 315 -17.28 12.68 25.39
CA ALA A 315 -16.29 13.62 24.90
C ALA A 315 -14.90 12.99 24.81
N LEU A 316 -14.46 12.25 25.84
CA LEU A 316 -13.14 11.63 25.88
C LEU A 316 -13.00 10.49 24.85
N VAL A 317 -14.02 9.63 24.71
CA VAL A 317 -13.97 8.52 23.73
C VAL A 317 -13.97 9.05 22.30
N LEU A 318 -14.79 10.08 22.00
CA LEU A 318 -14.79 10.71 20.67
C LEU A 318 -13.46 11.40 20.38
N SER A 319 -12.85 12.07 21.37
CA SER A 319 -11.51 12.66 21.20
C SER A 319 -10.44 11.62 20.93
N ALA A 320 -10.44 10.51 21.68
CA ALA A 320 -9.52 9.40 21.44
C ALA A 320 -9.68 8.83 20.01
N ARG A 321 -10.90 8.64 19.55
CA ARG A 321 -11.20 8.18 18.18
C ARG A 321 -10.79 9.19 17.10
N LEU A 322 -10.97 10.49 17.37
CA LEU A 322 -10.54 11.53 16.42
C LEU A 322 -9.01 11.53 16.26
N ILE A 323 -8.26 11.44 17.37
CA ILE A 323 -6.80 11.31 17.35
C ILE A 323 -6.37 10.04 16.65
N GLU A 324 -7.00 8.91 16.94
CA GLU A 324 -6.74 7.63 16.31
C GLU A 324 -6.93 7.69 14.80
N SER A 325 -8.07 8.23 14.34
CA SER A 325 -8.36 8.35 12.91
C SER A 325 -7.36 9.28 12.22
N GLY A 326 -6.97 10.39 12.85
CA GLY A 326 -5.97 11.32 12.33
C GLY A 326 -4.58 10.68 12.15
N LEU A 327 -4.12 9.88 13.12
CA LEU A 327 -2.86 9.15 13.02
C LEU A 327 -2.89 8.07 11.93
N ARG A 328 -3.99 7.33 11.85
CA ARG A 328 -4.20 6.29 10.84
C ARG A 328 -4.22 6.86 9.43
N HIS A 329 -4.85 8.02 9.23
CA HIS A 329 -4.89 8.72 7.95
C HIS A 329 -3.53 9.29 7.52
N ARG A 330 -2.77 9.90 8.43
CA ARG A 330 -1.43 10.41 8.10
C ARG A 330 -0.49 9.32 7.58
N SER A 331 -0.61 8.12 8.11
CA SER A 331 0.21 6.98 7.68
C SER A 331 -0.24 6.38 6.34
N ALA A 332 -1.55 6.43 6.03
CA ALA A 332 -2.09 5.92 4.78
C ALA A 332 -1.92 6.92 3.61
N ASN A 333 -1.85 8.21 3.89
CA ASN A 333 -1.82 9.27 2.88
C ASN A 333 -0.41 9.62 2.36
N ALA A 334 0.67 9.11 2.97
CA ALA A 334 2.03 9.40 2.51
C ALA A 334 2.26 9.05 1.02
N ALA A 335 1.61 7.99 0.54
CA ALA A 335 1.66 7.61 -0.87
C ALA A 335 0.84 8.53 -1.78
N ASP A 336 -0.32 8.97 -1.31
CA ASP A 336 -1.20 9.87 -2.07
C ASP A 336 -0.63 11.30 -2.10
N GLU A 337 0.09 11.72 -1.07
CA GLU A 337 0.77 13.02 -0.99
C GLU A 337 1.82 13.18 -2.08
N LEU A 338 2.58 12.13 -2.39
CA LEU A 338 3.55 12.11 -3.49
C LEU A 338 2.89 12.36 -4.86
N MET A 339 1.73 11.75 -5.11
CA MET A 339 0.99 11.92 -6.36
C MET A 339 0.24 13.26 -6.46
N GLN A 340 -0.13 13.85 -5.31
CA GLN A 340 -0.85 15.15 -5.29
C GLN A 340 0.03 16.32 -5.70
N GLN A 341 1.33 16.20 -5.63
CA GLN A 341 2.27 17.24 -6.01
C GLN A 341 2.42 17.38 -7.53
N LEU A 342 2.09 16.34 -8.32
CA LEU A 342 2.15 16.44 -9.79
C LEU A 342 1.16 17.48 -10.33
N PRO A 343 1.54 18.27 -11.36
CA PRO A 343 0.68 19.29 -11.94
C PRO A 343 -0.57 18.67 -12.54
N ALA A 344 -1.72 19.31 -12.35
CA ALA A 344 -3.00 18.82 -12.91
C ALA A 344 -3.06 18.94 -14.44
N ALA A 345 -2.34 19.93 -15.00
CA ALA A 345 -2.29 20.21 -16.43
C ALA A 345 -0.88 20.62 -16.86
N VAL A 346 -0.52 20.29 -18.08
CA VAL A 346 0.81 20.51 -18.66
C VAL A 346 0.69 21.00 -20.09
N ARG A 347 1.72 21.68 -20.60
CA ARG A 347 1.79 22.11 -21.99
C ARG A 347 2.40 20.98 -22.84
N ARG A 348 1.61 20.45 -23.77
CA ARG A 348 2.01 19.43 -24.74
C ARG A 348 2.16 20.06 -26.10
N LEU A 349 3.16 19.65 -26.87
CA LEU A 349 3.33 19.99 -28.26
C LEU A 349 2.36 19.15 -29.10
N ASP A 350 1.49 19.77 -29.89
CA ASP A 350 0.60 19.05 -30.79
C ASP A 350 1.29 18.69 -32.13
N ALA A 351 0.62 17.92 -32.98
CA ALA A 351 1.13 17.51 -34.27
C ALA A 351 1.36 18.68 -35.25
N GLY A 352 0.75 19.84 -34.99
CA GLY A 352 0.93 21.06 -35.74
C GLY A 352 2.07 21.96 -35.24
N GLY A 353 2.80 21.55 -34.20
CA GLY A 353 3.89 22.32 -33.60
C GLY A 353 3.43 23.43 -32.63
N ALA A 354 2.16 23.47 -32.24
CA ALA A 354 1.64 24.40 -31.27
C ALA A 354 1.57 23.87 -29.84
N TRP A 355 1.84 24.68 -28.83
CA TRP A 355 1.75 24.30 -27.43
C TRP A 355 0.31 24.37 -26.94
N GLN A 356 -0.26 23.19 -26.55
CA GLN A 356 -1.60 23.10 -26.01
C GLN A 356 -1.57 22.65 -24.54
N THR A 357 -2.36 23.31 -23.69
CA THR A 357 -2.52 22.87 -22.30
C THR A 357 -3.49 21.68 -22.24
N VAL A 358 -3.00 20.54 -21.76
CA VAL A 358 -3.76 19.31 -21.60
C VAL A 358 -3.71 18.81 -20.17
N ALA A 359 -4.72 18.06 -19.73
CA ALA A 359 -4.67 17.40 -18.44
C ALA A 359 -3.56 16.33 -18.45
N ILE A 360 -2.85 16.16 -17.32
CA ILE A 360 -1.77 15.15 -17.17
C ILE A 360 -2.27 13.73 -17.51
N THR A 361 -3.54 13.44 -17.26
CA THR A 361 -4.18 12.16 -17.56
C THR A 361 -4.31 11.85 -19.06
N ARG A 362 -4.13 12.85 -19.92
CA ARG A 362 -4.18 12.69 -21.38
C ARG A 362 -2.81 12.52 -22.02
N LEU A 363 -1.74 12.56 -21.23
CA LEU A 363 -0.39 12.35 -21.73
C LEU A 363 -0.15 10.89 -22.07
N ARG A 364 0.62 10.66 -23.14
CA ARG A 364 1.02 9.35 -23.64
C ARG A 364 2.53 9.25 -23.81
N ALA A 365 3.03 8.05 -23.86
CA ALA A 365 4.41 7.82 -24.29
C ALA A 365 4.60 8.38 -25.71
N GLY A 366 5.70 9.09 -25.94
CA GLY A 366 6.01 9.80 -27.17
C GLY A 366 5.56 11.28 -27.19
N ASP A 367 4.65 11.72 -26.32
CA ASP A 367 4.26 13.12 -26.22
C ASP A 367 5.45 14.00 -25.79
N VAL A 368 5.54 15.20 -26.36
CA VAL A 368 6.54 16.19 -25.98
C VAL A 368 5.89 17.23 -25.09
N VAL A 369 6.43 17.42 -23.88
CA VAL A 369 5.88 18.29 -22.84
C VAL A 369 6.87 19.36 -22.41
N GLN A 370 6.39 20.54 -22.10
CA GLN A 370 7.18 21.63 -21.54
C GLN A 370 7.06 21.61 -20.01
N VAL A 371 8.19 21.59 -19.33
CA VAL A 371 8.31 21.62 -17.86
C VAL A 371 8.93 22.96 -17.47
N PRO A 372 8.14 23.91 -16.95
CA PRO A 372 8.67 25.19 -16.48
C PRO A 372 9.63 25.04 -15.30
N SER A 373 10.50 26.03 -15.11
CA SER A 373 11.30 26.17 -13.88
C SER A 373 10.38 26.25 -12.65
N GLY A 374 10.79 25.61 -11.54
CA GLY A 374 10.01 25.53 -10.30
C GLY A 374 8.80 24.60 -10.37
N SER A 375 8.65 23.82 -11.45
CA SER A 375 7.55 22.86 -11.63
C SER A 375 8.04 21.43 -11.55
N LEU A 376 7.15 20.53 -11.09
CA LEU A 376 7.44 19.09 -11.10
C LEU A 376 7.33 18.54 -12.52
N VAL A 377 8.26 17.64 -12.85
CA VAL A 377 8.27 16.88 -14.09
C VAL A 377 7.04 15.94 -14.10
N PRO A 378 6.18 16.01 -15.13
CA PRO A 378 4.92 15.25 -15.14
C PRO A 378 5.04 13.82 -15.68
N VAL A 379 6.15 13.47 -16.32
CA VAL A 379 6.36 12.20 -17.03
C VAL A 379 7.77 11.67 -16.79
N ASP A 380 7.97 10.35 -16.85
CA ASP A 380 9.31 9.81 -17.01
C ASP A 380 9.70 9.92 -18.49
N GLY A 381 10.87 10.46 -18.80
CA GLY A 381 11.24 10.67 -20.19
C GLY A 381 12.64 11.20 -20.38
N GLU A 382 12.92 11.60 -21.62
CA GLU A 382 14.22 12.12 -22.06
C GLU A 382 14.10 13.62 -22.35
N VAL A 383 15.05 14.41 -21.91
CA VAL A 383 15.15 15.84 -22.26
C VAL A 383 15.45 15.97 -23.76
N VAL A 384 14.59 16.64 -24.49
CA VAL A 384 14.77 16.92 -25.94
C VAL A 384 15.47 18.23 -26.14
N ASP A 385 15.16 19.24 -25.28
CA ASP A 385 15.71 20.59 -25.39
C ASP A 385 15.73 21.26 -24.01
N GLY A 386 16.72 22.12 -23.81
CA GLY A 386 16.94 22.83 -22.55
C GLY A 386 18.06 22.23 -21.71
N SER A 387 18.51 23.03 -20.72
CA SER A 387 19.49 22.62 -19.72
C SER A 387 19.09 23.21 -18.37
N SER A 388 19.03 22.38 -17.33
CA SER A 388 18.59 22.76 -15.99
C SER A 388 19.17 21.82 -14.94
N HIS A 389 18.86 22.04 -13.67
CA HIS A 389 19.06 21.07 -12.60
C HIS A 389 17.70 20.51 -12.16
N ALA A 390 17.65 19.23 -11.87
CA ALA A 390 16.46 18.58 -11.32
C ALA A 390 16.73 18.14 -9.88
N ASP A 391 15.84 18.51 -8.96
CA ASP A 391 15.82 17.97 -7.60
C ASP A 391 15.02 16.66 -7.63
N GLU A 392 15.73 15.56 -7.50
CA GLU A 392 15.19 14.21 -7.50
C GLU A 392 15.05 13.63 -6.07
N ALA A 393 15.24 14.46 -5.03
CA ALA A 393 15.26 14.04 -3.63
C ALA A 393 14.01 13.25 -3.18
N LEU A 394 12.85 13.57 -3.73
CA LEU A 394 11.60 12.85 -3.46
C LEU A 394 11.61 11.41 -3.98
N LEU A 395 12.39 11.13 -5.03
CA LEU A 395 12.42 9.83 -5.72
C LEU A 395 13.68 9.04 -5.37
N THR A 396 14.83 9.69 -5.44
CA THR A 396 16.14 9.08 -5.18
C THR A 396 16.57 9.23 -3.73
N GLY A 397 16.06 10.27 -3.05
CA GLY A 397 16.43 10.64 -1.70
C GLY A 397 17.75 11.43 -1.62
N GLU A 398 18.37 11.72 -2.75
CA GLU A 398 19.56 12.58 -2.83
C GLU A 398 19.12 14.04 -2.86
N SER A 399 19.64 14.85 -1.93
CA SER A 399 19.33 16.28 -1.84
C SER A 399 20.14 17.15 -2.80
N GLN A 400 21.09 16.57 -3.53
CA GLN A 400 21.90 17.30 -4.50
C GLN A 400 21.16 17.35 -5.83
N ALA A 401 20.99 18.57 -6.36
CA ALA A 401 20.38 18.75 -7.66
C ALA A 401 21.25 18.15 -8.78
N VAL A 402 20.62 17.36 -9.65
CA VAL A 402 21.29 16.64 -10.74
C VAL A 402 21.21 17.50 -12.01
N PRO A 403 22.33 17.81 -12.69
CA PRO A 403 22.29 18.52 -13.95
C PRO A 403 21.57 17.66 -15.02
N LYS A 404 20.74 18.31 -15.83
CA LYS A 404 19.98 17.70 -16.93
C LYS A 404 20.18 18.53 -18.20
N ALA A 405 20.56 17.84 -19.26
CA ALA A 405 20.75 18.41 -20.60
C ALA A 405 20.02 17.53 -21.65
N ALA A 406 20.01 17.97 -22.88
CA ALA A 406 19.39 17.21 -23.97
C ALA A 406 20.02 15.80 -24.08
N GLY A 407 19.18 14.77 -24.08
CA GLY A 407 19.55 13.35 -24.05
C GLY A 407 19.50 12.71 -22.65
N ASP A 408 19.39 13.50 -21.58
CA ASP A 408 19.32 12.97 -20.22
C ASP A 408 17.93 12.49 -19.84
N GLN A 409 17.88 11.48 -18.97
CA GLN A 409 16.63 10.98 -18.42
C GLN A 409 16.14 11.85 -17.27
N VAL A 410 14.83 12.12 -17.23
CA VAL A 410 14.14 12.78 -16.11
C VAL A 410 13.00 11.92 -15.61
N LEU A 411 12.73 12.04 -14.32
CA LEU A 411 11.73 11.24 -13.63
C LEU A 411 10.50 12.08 -13.26
N ALA A 412 9.32 11.53 -13.44
CA ALA A 412 8.08 12.14 -12.97
C ALA A 412 8.14 12.36 -11.46
N GLY A 413 7.84 13.57 -11.00
CA GLY A 413 7.90 13.95 -9.59
C GLY A 413 9.21 14.60 -9.15
N SER A 414 10.25 14.67 -10.00
CA SER A 414 11.43 15.51 -9.77
C SER A 414 11.06 16.98 -9.99
N MET A 415 11.69 17.90 -9.26
CA MET A 415 11.46 19.35 -9.43
C MET A 415 12.50 19.94 -10.37
N ASN A 416 12.03 20.54 -11.46
CA ASN A 416 12.88 21.30 -12.36
C ASN A 416 13.23 22.66 -11.73
N LEU A 417 14.52 22.97 -11.54
CA LEU A 417 14.93 24.15 -10.74
C LEU A 417 15.14 25.41 -11.57
N ASP A 418 16.07 25.38 -12.53
CA ASP A 418 16.64 26.63 -13.09
C ASP A 418 15.92 27.12 -14.35
N SER A 419 15.89 26.28 -15.39
CA SER A 419 15.42 26.66 -16.72
C SER A 419 14.31 25.73 -17.22
N PRO A 420 13.43 26.18 -18.12
CA PRO A 420 12.43 25.29 -18.72
C PRO A 420 13.09 24.13 -19.47
N LEU A 421 12.55 22.93 -19.31
CA LEU A 421 12.93 21.74 -20.05
C LEU A 421 11.83 21.31 -21.01
N VAL A 422 12.21 20.79 -22.17
CA VAL A 422 11.32 20.11 -23.09
C VAL A 422 11.61 18.61 -22.99
N VAL A 423 10.62 17.84 -22.59
CA VAL A 423 10.78 16.42 -22.28
C VAL A 423 9.90 15.58 -23.18
N ARG A 424 10.46 14.55 -23.81
CA ARG A 424 9.70 13.52 -24.53
C ARG A 424 9.34 12.41 -23.56
N ALA A 425 8.04 12.17 -23.36
CA ALA A 425 7.54 11.15 -22.46
C ALA A 425 7.92 9.74 -22.93
N GLY A 426 8.68 9.02 -22.12
CA GLY A 426 8.89 7.57 -22.24
C GLY A 426 7.77 6.81 -21.55
N ALA A 427 7.34 7.28 -20.36
CA ALA A 427 6.19 6.77 -19.65
C ALA A 427 5.34 7.92 -19.07
N ALA A 428 4.02 7.76 -19.09
CA ALA A 428 3.07 8.75 -18.59
C ALA A 428 1.99 8.10 -17.72
N GLY A 429 1.35 8.89 -16.84
CA GLY A 429 0.26 8.45 -15.98
C GLY A 429 0.66 7.30 -15.04
N GLN A 430 -0.06 6.18 -15.11
CA GLN A 430 0.18 4.99 -14.28
C GLN A 430 1.49 4.26 -14.64
N GLY A 431 2.05 4.50 -15.81
CA GLY A 431 3.32 3.92 -16.24
C GLY A 431 4.56 4.56 -15.61
N THR A 432 4.43 5.70 -14.95
CA THR A 432 5.55 6.42 -14.33
C THR A 432 6.06 5.69 -13.08
N ARG A 433 7.35 5.87 -12.76
CA ARG A 433 7.97 5.27 -11.57
C ARG A 433 7.26 5.69 -10.28
N ILE A 434 6.87 6.96 -10.18
CA ILE A 434 6.14 7.46 -9.01
C ILE A 434 4.76 6.78 -8.86
N ALA A 435 4.04 6.57 -9.96
CA ALA A 435 2.75 5.87 -9.92
C ALA A 435 2.91 4.40 -9.49
N GLN A 436 3.93 3.71 -9.99
CA GLN A 436 4.26 2.34 -9.57
C GLN A 436 4.63 2.26 -8.09
N MET A 437 5.40 3.22 -7.56
CA MET A 437 5.72 3.30 -6.12
C MET A 437 4.46 3.46 -5.27
N VAL A 438 3.54 4.32 -5.70
CA VAL A 438 2.26 4.54 -5.01
C VAL A 438 1.39 3.27 -5.06
N GLU A 439 1.39 2.55 -6.16
CA GLU A 439 0.68 1.27 -6.29
C GLU A 439 1.22 0.22 -5.33
N LEU A 440 2.55 0.09 -5.21
CA LEU A 440 3.20 -0.81 -4.25
C LEU A 440 2.85 -0.45 -2.81
N LEU A 441 2.89 0.84 -2.45
CA LEU A 441 2.49 1.32 -1.12
C LEU A 441 1.03 1.01 -0.80
N ASN A 442 0.14 1.20 -1.75
CA ASN A 442 -1.28 0.91 -1.60
C ASN A 442 -1.55 -0.61 -1.49
N GLY A 443 -0.83 -1.43 -2.24
CA GLY A 443 -0.87 -2.89 -2.13
C GLY A 443 -0.43 -3.39 -0.76
N ALA A 444 0.59 -2.76 -0.17
CA ALA A 444 1.09 -3.05 1.17
C ALA A 444 0.03 -2.88 2.24
N LEU A 445 -0.73 -1.80 2.16
CA LEU A 445 -1.78 -1.47 3.11
C LEU A 445 -3.03 -2.38 2.97
N ALA A 446 -3.16 -3.12 1.88
CA ALA A 446 -4.28 -4.03 1.63
C ALA A 446 -4.18 -5.32 2.47
N HIS A 447 -2.98 -5.81 2.76
CA HIS A 447 -2.80 -7.07 3.47
C HIS A 447 -2.79 -6.87 5.00
N LYS A 448 -3.74 -7.51 5.68
CA LYS A 448 -3.85 -7.43 7.15
C LYS A 448 -2.75 -8.31 7.79
N PRO A 449 -1.85 -7.75 8.63
CA PRO A 449 -0.83 -8.53 9.31
C PRO A 449 -1.44 -9.64 10.17
N ARG A 450 -0.79 -10.81 10.26
CA ARG A 450 -1.23 -11.93 11.11
C ARG A 450 -1.42 -11.50 12.57
N ALA A 451 -0.53 -10.63 13.08
CA ALA A 451 -0.62 -10.08 14.42
C ALA A 451 -1.90 -9.27 14.65
N ALA A 452 -2.36 -8.48 13.66
CA ALA A 452 -3.60 -7.74 13.74
C ALA A 452 -4.84 -8.66 13.76
N ALA A 453 -4.81 -9.76 13.00
CA ALA A 453 -5.88 -10.75 13.02
C ALA A 453 -5.99 -11.49 14.37
N LEU A 454 -4.85 -11.77 15.01
CA LEU A 454 -4.79 -12.34 16.37
C LEU A 454 -5.33 -11.35 17.42
N ALA A 455 -4.95 -10.06 17.31
CA ALA A 455 -5.46 -9.03 18.21
C ALA A 455 -6.99 -8.87 18.12
N ASP A 456 -7.58 -8.92 16.92
CA ASP A 456 -9.03 -8.88 16.73
C ASP A 456 -9.73 -10.09 17.34
N ARG A 457 -9.10 -11.27 17.30
CA ARG A 457 -9.64 -12.47 17.95
C ARG A 457 -9.57 -12.34 19.48
N ALA A 458 -8.45 -11.87 20.01
CA ALA A 458 -8.28 -11.62 21.43
C ALA A 458 -9.28 -10.57 21.95
N ALA A 459 -9.49 -9.50 21.22
CA ALA A 459 -10.45 -8.45 21.58
C ALA A 459 -11.90 -8.97 21.67
N ARG A 460 -12.30 -9.91 20.82
CA ARG A 460 -13.63 -10.55 20.91
C ARG A 460 -13.81 -11.36 22.20
N TRP A 461 -12.84 -12.19 22.52
CA TRP A 461 -12.88 -12.97 23.78
C TRP A 461 -12.83 -12.06 25.00
N PHE A 462 -12.04 -10.99 24.94
CA PHE A 462 -12.01 -9.97 25.98
C PHE A 462 -13.39 -9.33 26.20
N THR A 463 -14.11 -8.95 25.12
CA THR A 463 -15.46 -8.39 25.21
C THR A 463 -16.44 -9.35 25.87
N VAL A 464 -16.38 -10.65 25.56
CA VAL A 464 -17.21 -11.68 26.20
C VAL A 464 -16.90 -11.78 27.70
N GLY A 465 -15.61 -11.89 28.05
CA GLY A 465 -15.18 -11.94 29.44
C GLY A 465 -15.60 -10.69 30.24
N LEU A 466 -15.49 -9.53 29.61
CA LEU A 466 -15.91 -8.27 30.21
C LEU A 466 -17.40 -8.23 30.53
N LEU A 467 -18.26 -8.62 29.59
CA LEU A 467 -19.71 -8.68 29.82
C LEU A 467 -20.08 -9.66 30.92
N ALA A 468 -19.34 -10.79 31.02
CA ALA A 468 -19.50 -11.73 32.11
C ALA A 468 -19.12 -11.10 33.47
N VAL A 469 -18.00 -10.36 33.55
CA VAL A 469 -17.58 -9.63 34.76
C VAL A 469 -18.59 -8.55 35.12
N ALA A 470 -19.10 -7.79 34.13
CA ALA A 470 -20.12 -6.78 34.38
C ALA A 470 -21.42 -7.40 34.93
N GLY A 471 -21.85 -8.55 34.36
CA GLY A 471 -22.98 -9.31 34.86
C GLY A 471 -22.78 -9.86 36.27
N ALA A 472 -21.63 -10.42 36.56
CA ALA A 472 -21.27 -10.87 37.91
C ALA A 472 -21.23 -9.72 38.92
N THR A 473 -20.67 -8.57 38.52
CA THR A 473 -20.65 -7.34 39.32
C THR A 473 -22.08 -6.85 39.62
N ALA A 474 -22.96 -6.86 38.63
CA ALA A 474 -24.36 -6.51 38.79
C ALA A 474 -25.05 -7.44 39.79
N ALA A 475 -24.89 -8.77 39.64
CA ALA A 475 -25.47 -9.74 40.54
C ALA A 475 -24.97 -9.63 41.98
N TYR A 476 -23.63 -9.46 42.13
CA TYR A 476 -23.04 -9.29 43.46
C TYR A 476 -23.57 -8.05 44.19
N TRP A 477 -23.53 -6.88 43.57
CA TRP A 477 -23.99 -5.64 44.18
C TRP A 477 -25.53 -5.56 44.35
N TRP A 478 -26.29 -6.25 43.48
CA TRP A 478 -27.73 -6.40 43.66
C TRP A 478 -28.09 -7.06 45.00
N LEU A 479 -27.28 -8.06 45.37
CA LEU A 479 -27.50 -8.84 46.63
C LEU A 479 -26.94 -8.13 47.86
N VAL A 480 -25.81 -7.39 47.74
CA VAL A 480 -25.10 -6.80 48.89
C VAL A 480 -25.51 -5.35 49.12
N ASP A 481 -25.54 -4.51 48.09
CA ASP A 481 -25.92 -3.10 48.18
C ASP A 481 -26.40 -2.62 46.81
N PRO A 482 -27.71 -2.64 46.53
CA PRO A 482 -28.27 -2.23 45.25
C PRO A 482 -27.91 -0.82 44.81
N SER A 483 -27.58 0.08 45.76
CA SER A 483 -27.21 1.47 45.47
C SER A 483 -25.85 1.56 44.75
N ARG A 484 -24.97 0.63 44.99
CA ARG A 484 -23.64 0.54 44.35
C ARG A 484 -23.62 -0.24 43.05
N MET A 485 -24.67 -1.02 42.79
CA MET A 485 -24.71 -1.87 41.58
C MET A 485 -24.47 -1.08 40.29
N LEU A 486 -25.22 -0.04 40.05
CA LEU A 486 -25.17 0.72 38.82
C LEU A 486 -23.85 1.47 38.62
N PRO A 487 -23.28 2.21 39.61
CA PRO A 487 -21.98 2.84 39.50
C PRO A 487 -20.86 1.84 39.23
N ALA A 488 -20.84 0.70 39.90
CA ALA A 488 -19.83 -0.32 39.72
C ALA A 488 -19.88 -0.97 38.31
N VAL A 489 -21.10 -1.30 37.85
CA VAL A 489 -21.28 -1.86 36.48
C VAL A 489 -20.85 -0.86 35.40
N ILE A 490 -21.26 0.41 35.55
CA ILE A 490 -20.85 1.48 34.62
C ILE A 490 -19.32 1.62 34.63
N ALA A 491 -18.70 1.67 35.85
CA ALA A 491 -17.24 1.75 35.94
C ALA A 491 -16.53 0.58 35.27
N VAL A 492 -17.01 -0.65 35.45
CA VAL A 492 -16.47 -1.85 34.77
C VAL A 492 -16.59 -1.70 33.26
N LEU A 493 -17.77 -1.33 32.72
CA LEU A 493 -17.99 -1.19 31.28
C LEU A 493 -17.13 -0.07 30.67
N VAL A 494 -16.92 1.02 31.41
CA VAL A 494 -16.13 2.17 30.96
C VAL A 494 -14.64 1.89 31.01
N VAL A 495 -14.12 1.36 32.13
CA VAL A 495 -12.69 1.02 32.29
C VAL A 495 -12.18 0.09 31.22
N SER A 496 -13.01 -0.83 30.83
CA SER A 496 -12.60 -1.97 29.99
C SER A 496 -12.78 -1.73 28.50
N CYS A 497 -12.89 -0.47 28.05
CA CYS A 497 -12.80 -0.21 26.61
C CYS A 497 -11.46 -0.78 26.07
N PRO A 498 -11.48 -1.72 25.12
CA PRO A 498 -10.25 -2.29 24.57
C PRO A 498 -9.53 -1.33 23.61
N CYS A 499 -9.74 -0.02 23.77
CA CYS A 499 -9.20 1.02 22.88
C CYS A 499 -7.66 0.98 22.81
N ALA A 500 -7.00 0.83 23.96
CA ALA A 500 -5.55 0.67 24.02
C ALA A 500 -5.07 -0.61 23.33
N LEU A 501 -5.83 -1.70 23.48
CA LEU A 501 -5.51 -3.01 22.86
C LEU A 501 -5.67 -2.96 21.34
N SER A 502 -6.74 -2.33 20.84
CA SER A 502 -7.00 -2.23 19.41
C SER A 502 -6.00 -1.31 18.68
N LEU A 503 -5.43 -0.32 19.38
CA LEU A 503 -4.43 0.63 18.88
C LEU A 503 -3.00 0.13 18.98
N ALA A 504 -2.72 -0.84 19.85
CA ALA A 504 -1.36 -1.27 20.21
C ALA A 504 -0.51 -1.67 19.00
N ILE A 505 -1.09 -2.38 18.03
CA ILE A 505 -0.39 -2.89 16.84
C ILE A 505 -0.47 -1.89 15.68
N PRO A 506 -1.67 -1.39 15.27
CA PRO A 506 -1.76 -0.50 14.12
C PRO A 506 -0.96 0.80 14.27
N ALA A 507 -0.96 1.41 15.46
CA ALA A 507 -0.22 2.65 15.70
C ALA A 507 1.31 2.44 15.58
N ALA A 508 1.83 1.32 16.09
CA ALA A 508 3.25 1.00 16.00
C ALA A 508 3.68 0.71 14.55
N LEU A 509 2.88 -0.08 13.81
CA LEU A 509 3.15 -0.38 12.40
C LEU A 509 3.12 0.89 11.55
N ALA A 510 2.13 1.76 11.75
CA ALA A 510 1.99 3.01 11.04
C ALA A 510 3.21 3.94 11.25
N ALA A 511 3.66 4.08 12.50
CA ALA A 511 4.83 4.90 12.83
C ALA A 511 6.13 4.30 12.22
N ALA A 512 6.29 2.98 12.27
CA ALA A 512 7.43 2.27 11.69
C ALA A 512 7.48 2.41 10.17
N THR A 513 6.35 2.17 9.48
CA THR A 513 6.26 2.30 8.03
C THR A 513 6.53 3.73 7.58
N ALA A 514 6.01 4.74 8.27
CA ALA A 514 6.27 6.15 7.98
C ALA A 514 7.75 6.51 8.16
N ARG A 515 8.45 5.93 9.15
CA ARG A 515 9.90 6.12 9.33
C ARG A 515 10.69 5.49 8.20
N LEU A 516 10.40 4.23 7.86
CA LEU A 516 11.07 3.49 6.79
C LEU A 516 10.87 4.14 5.43
N SER A 517 9.65 4.59 5.12
CA SER A 517 9.34 5.29 3.88
C SER A 517 10.18 6.56 3.71
N ARG A 518 10.35 7.36 4.78
CA ARG A 518 11.24 8.55 4.76
C ARG A 518 12.72 8.21 4.55
N ALA A 519 13.13 7.00 4.94
CA ALA A 519 14.48 6.49 4.70
C ALA A 519 14.64 5.81 3.32
N GLY A 520 13.62 5.83 2.47
CA GLY A 520 13.64 5.18 1.15
C GLY A 520 13.40 3.68 1.19
N VAL A 521 12.85 3.15 2.28
CA VAL A 521 12.47 1.73 2.42
C VAL A 521 10.96 1.59 2.35
N LEU A 522 10.44 1.09 1.25
CA LEU A 522 9.02 0.85 1.06
C LEU A 522 8.66 -0.56 1.51
N VAL A 523 7.84 -0.66 2.54
CA VAL A 523 7.29 -1.94 3.01
C VAL A 523 6.06 -2.25 2.18
N ALA A 524 6.16 -3.17 1.24
CA ALA A 524 5.09 -3.50 0.30
C ALA A 524 4.05 -4.48 0.86
N ARG A 525 4.36 -5.25 1.90
CA ARG A 525 3.42 -6.19 2.54
C ARG A 525 3.44 -6.05 4.05
N GLY A 526 2.25 -6.00 4.67
CA GLY A 526 2.11 -5.72 6.10
C GLY A 526 2.78 -6.74 7.05
N HIS A 527 3.06 -7.97 6.59
CA HIS A 527 3.76 -8.97 7.37
C HIS A 527 5.29 -8.82 7.35
N ALA A 528 5.82 -8.03 6.38
CA ALA A 528 7.25 -7.91 6.16
C ALA A 528 8.02 -7.41 7.40
N LEU A 529 7.45 -6.48 8.16
CA LEU A 529 8.07 -5.98 9.39
C LEU A 529 8.15 -7.05 10.49
N ASP A 530 7.08 -7.85 10.65
CA ASP A 530 7.10 -8.92 11.63
C ASP A 530 8.10 -10.02 11.25
N ALA A 531 8.16 -10.35 9.96
CA ALA A 531 9.09 -11.33 9.42
C ALA A 531 10.54 -10.82 9.49
N ALA A 532 10.81 -9.57 9.07
CA ALA A 532 12.14 -8.96 9.08
C ALA A 532 12.77 -8.92 10.48
N ALA A 533 11.95 -8.74 11.52
CA ALA A 533 12.44 -8.78 12.90
C ALA A 533 12.97 -10.16 13.32
N GLN A 534 12.52 -11.24 12.66
CA GLN A 534 12.83 -12.65 12.96
C GLN A 534 13.88 -13.25 12.03
N VAL A 535 14.24 -12.53 10.94
CA VAL A 535 15.24 -13.00 9.97
C VAL A 535 16.57 -13.29 10.67
N ARG A 536 17.09 -14.47 10.41
CA ARG A 536 18.40 -14.95 10.89
C ARG A 536 19.39 -15.17 9.76
N THR A 537 18.92 -15.45 8.55
CA THR A 537 19.77 -15.66 7.37
C THR A 537 19.39 -14.71 6.26
N TRP A 538 20.36 -13.92 5.79
CA TRP A 538 20.24 -13.04 4.66
C TRP A 538 20.92 -13.66 3.45
N VAL A 539 20.16 -13.87 2.41
CA VAL A 539 20.63 -14.41 1.12
C VAL A 539 20.66 -13.29 0.11
N PHE A 540 21.81 -13.10 -0.51
CA PHE A 540 22.00 -12.09 -1.56
C PHE A 540 22.23 -12.78 -2.89
N ASP A 541 21.63 -12.23 -3.95
CA ASP A 541 22.09 -12.46 -5.31
C ASP A 541 23.31 -11.56 -5.62
N LYS A 542 24.08 -11.85 -6.66
CA LYS A 542 25.21 -11.03 -7.09
C LYS A 542 24.74 -9.90 -8.02
N THR A 543 24.26 -10.28 -9.20
CA THR A 543 24.06 -9.39 -10.34
C THR A 543 22.81 -8.52 -10.14
N GLY A 544 22.93 -7.20 -10.31
CA GLY A 544 21.81 -6.29 -10.06
C GLY A 544 21.43 -6.13 -8.57
N THR A 545 22.11 -6.84 -7.66
CA THR A 545 21.86 -6.83 -6.22
C THR A 545 23.08 -6.29 -5.47
N LEU A 546 24.17 -7.08 -5.36
CA LEU A 546 25.42 -6.58 -4.80
C LEU A 546 26.14 -5.65 -5.78
N THR A 547 25.92 -5.86 -7.09
CA THR A 547 26.44 -5.00 -8.16
C THR A 547 25.30 -4.20 -8.79
N LEU A 548 25.64 -3.03 -9.35
CA LEU A 548 24.74 -2.23 -10.18
C LEU A 548 24.71 -2.86 -11.58
N GLY A 549 23.64 -3.58 -11.91
CA GLY A 549 23.52 -4.32 -13.17
C GLY A 549 23.54 -3.46 -14.45
N HIS A 550 23.43 -2.15 -14.30
CA HIS A 550 23.37 -1.17 -15.39
C HIS A 550 24.51 -0.16 -15.36
N ASP A 551 25.30 -0.09 -14.29
CA ASP A 551 26.41 0.86 -14.13
C ASP A 551 27.75 0.10 -14.04
N HIS A 552 28.69 0.46 -14.91
CA HIS A 552 29.98 -0.20 -15.04
C HIS A 552 31.08 0.85 -15.10
N ASP A 553 32.18 0.58 -14.42
CA ASP A 553 33.40 1.36 -14.58
C ASP A 553 34.10 0.93 -15.87
N VAL A 554 34.25 1.84 -16.81
CA VAL A 554 34.91 1.60 -18.09
C VAL A 554 36.26 2.30 -18.08
N LEU A 555 37.34 1.55 -18.26
CA LEU A 555 38.69 2.08 -18.38
C LEU A 555 39.22 1.78 -19.79
N VAL A 556 39.49 2.81 -20.55
CA VAL A 556 40.02 2.69 -21.91
C VAL A 556 41.51 3.07 -21.91
N GLN A 557 42.33 2.17 -22.42
CA GLN A 557 43.79 2.35 -22.57
C GLN A 557 44.10 2.43 -24.06
N ALA A 558 44.63 3.58 -24.49
CA ALA A 558 45.13 3.83 -25.84
C ALA A 558 46.38 4.74 -25.76
N ASP A 559 47.01 5.01 -26.90
CA ASP A 559 48.32 5.67 -26.97
C ASP A 559 48.28 7.12 -26.42
N ASP A 560 47.17 7.84 -26.63
CA ASP A 560 46.99 9.22 -26.16
C ASP A 560 45.51 9.55 -25.88
N PRO A 561 45.16 10.67 -25.24
CA PRO A 561 43.79 11.03 -24.92
C PRO A 561 42.87 11.16 -26.14
N GLU A 562 43.39 11.61 -27.29
CA GLU A 562 42.61 11.70 -28.54
C GLU A 562 42.31 10.31 -29.11
N ALA A 563 43.27 9.39 -28.99
CA ALA A 563 43.10 7.99 -29.35
C ALA A 563 42.06 7.32 -28.45
N VAL A 564 42.04 7.62 -27.13
CA VAL A 564 40.97 7.18 -26.21
C VAL A 564 39.61 7.63 -26.67
N ALA A 565 39.40 8.92 -26.95
CA ALA A 565 38.11 9.45 -27.38
C ALA A 565 37.66 8.84 -28.72
N ARG A 566 38.58 8.68 -29.69
CA ARG A 566 38.30 8.02 -30.98
C ARG A 566 37.90 6.54 -30.79
N ALA A 567 38.65 5.81 -29.97
CA ALA A 567 38.37 4.41 -29.67
C ALA A 567 36.99 4.24 -29.01
N CYS A 568 36.66 5.09 -28.05
CA CYS A 568 35.34 5.14 -27.41
C CYS A 568 34.24 5.39 -28.44
N GLY A 569 34.44 6.37 -29.35
CA GLY A 569 33.43 6.67 -30.39
C GLY A 569 33.22 5.51 -31.37
N ILE A 570 34.29 4.82 -31.80
CA ILE A 570 34.18 3.66 -32.66
C ILE A 570 33.53 2.47 -31.95
N ALA A 571 33.99 2.16 -30.74
CA ALA A 571 33.42 1.06 -29.95
C ALA A 571 31.92 1.28 -29.66
N ALA A 572 31.53 2.49 -29.29
CA ALA A 572 30.12 2.85 -29.08
C ALA A 572 29.31 2.78 -30.38
N ALA A 573 29.87 3.18 -31.52
CA ALA A 573 29.20 3.10 -32.82
C ALA A 573 28.95 1.65 -33.26
N LEU A 574 29.88 0.73 -32.97
CA LEU A 574 29.70 -0.71 -33.25
C LEU A 574 28.63 -1.35 -32.38
N GLU A 575 28.43 -0.88 -31.17
CA GLU A 575 27.47 -1.38 -30.20
C GLU A 575 26.12 -0.64 -30.25
N GLN A 576 25.98 0.34 -31.14
CA GLN A 576 24.75 1.12 -31.30
C GLN A 576 23.59 0.23 -31.74
N GLY A 577 22.54 0.12 -30.93
CA GLY A 577 21.39 -0.73 -31.18
C GLY A 577 21.48 -2.14 -30.57
N VAL A 578 22.58 -2.49 -29.91
CA VAL A 578 22.71 -3.75 -29.16
C VAL A 578 22.16 -3.57 -27.76
N GLN A 579 21.18 -4.39 -27.38
CA GLN A 579 20.59 -4.38 -26.02
C GLN A 579 21.40 -5.26 -25.04
N HIS A 580 22.65 -4.93 -24.82
CA HIS A 580 23.52 -5.65 -23.89
C HIS A 580 24.09 -4.68 -22.83
N PRO A 581 24.22 -5.07 -21.54
CA PRO A 581 24.77 -4.19 -20.50
C PRO A 581 26.11 -3.56 -20.84
N LEU A 582 27.03 -4.36 -21.44
CA LEU A 582 28.34 -3.87 -21.89
C LEU A 582 28.26 -2.82 -23.00
N ALA A 583 27.30 -2.97 -23.94
CA ALA A 583 27.06 -2.01 -24.99
C ALA A 583 26.59 -0.66 -24.42
N ARG A 584 25.69 -0.70 -23.44
CA ARG A 584 25.21 0.50 -22.72
C ARG A 584 26.37 1.17 -22.00
N ALA A 585 27.17 0.42 -21.25
CA ALA A 585 28.33 0.96 -20.54
C ALA A 585 29.30 1.70 -21.46
N LEU A 586 29.58 1.13 -22.64
CA LEU A 586 30.45 1.76 -23.65
C LEU A 586 29.82 3.04 -24.21
N LEU A 587 28.52 3.04 -24.50
CA LEU A 587 27.79 4.20 -25.01
C LEU A 587 27.76 5.35 -23.99
N GLU A 588 27.51 5.03 -22.73
CA GLU A 588 27.50 6.02 -21.62
C GLU A 588 28.89 6.58 -21.38
N HIS A 589 29.90 5.73 -21.36
CA HIS A 589 31.31 6.16 -21.21
C HIS A 589 31.76 7.05 -22.36
N ALA A 590 31.44 6.69 -23.61
CA ALA A 590 31.76 7.50 -24.78
C ALA A 590 31.15 8.90 -24.73
N ARG A 591 29.90 9.01 -24.26
CA ARG A 591 29.22 10.30 -24.01
C ARG A 591 29.93 11.09 -22.91
N GLY A 592 30.31 10.43 -21.81
CA GLY A 592 30.95 11.06 -20.65
C GLY A 592 32.35 11.66 -20.99
N VAL A 593 33.10 11.02 -21.87
CA VAL A 593 34.41 11.53 -22.34
C VAL A 593 34.29 12.48 -23.55
N GLY A 594 33.04 12.82 -23.95
CA GLY A 594 32.81 13.72 -25.09
C GLY A 594 33.26 13.15 -26.45
N ALA A 595 33.29 11.81 -26.60
CA ALA A 595 33.70 11.17 -27.82
C ALA A 595 32.71 11.46 -28.95
N ALA A 596 33.21 11.91 -30.12
CA ALA A 596 32.38 12.09 -31.30
C ALA A 596 31.90 10.75 -31.83
N LEU A 597 30.61 10.49 -31.77
CA LEU A 597 29.99 9.31 -32.35
C LEU A 597 29.88 9.48 -33.87
N PRO A 598 30.42 8.59 -34.68
CA PRO A 598 30.22 8.58 -36.12
C PRO A 598 28.72 8.54 -36.46
N PRO A 599 28.23 9.37 -37.41
CA PRO A 599 26.81 9.31 -37.78
C PRO A 599 26.43 7.91 -38.26
N ALA A 600 25.22 7.45 -37.93
CA ALA A 600 24.74 6.10 -38.23
C ALA A 600 24.89 5.73 -39.74
N SER A 601 24.83 6.71 -40.64
CA SER A 601 25.03 6.50 -42.08
C SER A 601 26.44 6.05 -42.46
N ARG A 602 27.42 6.29 -41.61
CA ARG A 602 28.81 5.88 -41.78
C ARG A 602 29.17 4.56 -41.07
N VAL A 603 28.23 3.94 -40.39
CA VAL A 603 28.40 2.65 -39.72
C VAL A 603 27.66 1.60 -40.55
N GLN A 604 28.38 0.67 -41.09
CA GLN A 604 27.85 -0.32 -42.05
C GLN A 604 28.27 -1.74 -41.68
N ALA A 605 27.49 -2.72 -42.13
CA ALA A 605 27.81 -4.14 -42.04
C ALA A 605 28.12 -4.61 -40.60
N VAL A 606 27.49 -4.02 -39.60
CA VAL A 606 27.66 -4.44 -38.20
C VAL A 606 27.09 -5.83 -38.01
N ARG A 607 27.93 -6.75 -37.49
CA ARG A 607 27.55 -8.13 -37.21
C ARG A 607 28.08 -8.57 -35.85
N MET A 608 27.18 -9.12 -35.06
CA MET A 608 27.58 -9.78 -33.82
C MET A 608 28.10 -11.20 -34.11
N VAL A 609 29.24 -11.56 -33.55
CA VAL A 609 29.81 -12.89 -33.57
C VAL A 609 29.62 -13.54 -32.21
N PRO A 610 28.72 -14.53 -32.08
CA PRO A 610 28.36 -15.11 -30.78
C PRO A 610 29.61 -15.62 -30.02
N GLY A 611 29.72 -15.19 -28.75
CA GLY A 611 30.83 -15.56 -27.86
C GLY A 611 32.16 -14.89 -28.15
N ARG A 612 32.28 -14.06 -29.19
CA ARG A 612 33.52 -13.39 -29.61
C ARG A 612 33.43 -11.86 -29.48
N GLY A 613 32.44 -11.22 -30.08
CA GLY A 613 32.29 -9.78 -30.09
C GLY A 613 31.52 -9.24 -31.26
N VAL A 614 31.75 -7.99 -31.64
CA VAL A 614 31.07 -7.28 -32.72
C VAL A 614 32.09 -6.85 -33.76
N VAL A 615 31.73 -6.96 -35.04
CA VAL A 615 32.52 -6.51 -36.19
C VAL A 615 31.66 -5.59 -37.02
N GLY A 616 32.26 -4.53 -37.51
CA GLY A 616 31.57 -3.61 -38.42
C GLY A 616 32.51 -2.67 -39.14
N ARG A 617 31.98 -2.04 -40.18
CA ARG A 617 32.68 -1.01 -40.94
C ARG A 617 32.26 0.35 -40.43
N VAL A 618 33.24 1.11 -39.95
CA VAL A 618 33.03 2.51 -39.56
C VAL A 618 33.82 3.36 -40.52
N GLU A 619 33.12 4.23 -41.22
CA GLU A 619 33.70 5.01 -42.36
C GLU A 619 34.28 4.07 -43.42
N GLU A 620 35.60 4.12 -43.65
CA GLU A 620 36.26 3.28 -44.66
C GLU A 620 36.99 2.06 -44.08
N HIS A 621 37.03 1.93 -42.76
CA HIS A 621 37.82 0.90 -42.10
C HIS A 621 36.95 -0.16 -41.40
N TRP A 622 37.43 -1.38 -41.39
CA TRP A 622 36.83 -2.46 -40.63
C TRP A 622 37.40 -2.53 -39.22
N TYR A 623 36.52 -2.66 -38.27
CA TYR A 623 36.89 -2.80 -36.87
C TYR A 623 36.26 -4.02 -36.24
N ALA A 624 36.95 -4.59 -35.25
CA ALA A 624 36.46 -5.69 -34.46
C ALA A 624 36.60 -5.29 -32.99
N LEU A 625 35.49 -5.37 -32.24
CA LEU A 625 35.45 -5.21 -30.82
C LEU A 625 35.09 -6.56 -30.20
N GLY A 626 36.03 -7.14 -29.45
CA GLY A 626 35.80 -8.46 -28.89
C GLY A 626 36.75 -8.81 -27.76
N ARG A 627 36.56 -9.98 -27.20
CA ARG A 627 37.44 -10.48 -26.14
C ARG A 627 38.82 -10.79 -26.75
N GLY A 628 39.86 -10.26 -26.15
CA GLY A 628 41.24 -10.62 -26.49
C GLY A 628 41.55 -12.11 -26.27
N ALA A 629 42.77 -12.55 -26.61
CA ALA A 629 43.19 -13.93 -26.36
C ALA A 629 42.95 -14.28 -24.87
N PRO A 630 42.54 -15.53 -24.55
CA PRO A 630 42.28 -15.93 -23.17
C PRO A 630 43.59 -15.90 -22.38
N GLN A 631 43.82 -14.80 -21.68
CA GLN A 631 44.82 -14.73 -20.63
C GLN A 631 44.19 -15.21 -19.34
N ALA A 632 44.85 -16.07 -18.61
CA ALA A 632 44.41 -16.53 -17.32
C ALA A 632 44.25 -15.31 -16.38
N GLN A 633 43.06 -14.81 -16.21
CA GLN A 633 42.77 -13.75 -15.24
C GLN A 633 42.65 -14.43 -13.88
N ALA A 634 43.68 -14.25 -13.05
CA ALA A 634 43.69 -14.76 -11.67
C ALA A 634 43.69 -13.58 -10.68
N GLY A 635 43.03 -13.74 -9.55
CA GLY A 635 43.03 -12.75 -8.49
C GLY A 635 42.02 -11.62 -8.65
N ASP A 636 42.41 -10.37 -8.43
CA ASP A 636 41.57 -9.17 -8.41
C ASP A 636 40.99 -8.75 -9.79
N GLU A 637 41.37 -9.43 -10.85
CA GLU A 637 40.92 -9.19 -12.23
C GLU A 637 39.83 -10.16 -12.71
N ALA A 638 39.34 -11.06 -11.85
CA ALA A 638 38.34 -12.06 -12.21
C ALA A 638 36.95 -11.47 -12.59
N ASP A 639 36.68 -10.21 -12.26
CA ASP A 639 35.47 -9.46 -12.57
C ASP A 639 35.62 -8.50 -13.76
N VAL A 640 36.81 -8.42 -14.38
CA VAL A 640 37.07 -7.51 -15.49
C VAL A 640 36.70 -8.18 -16.82
N VAL A 641 35.80 -7.56 -17.55
CA VAL A 641 35.56 -7.91 -18.95
C VAL A 641 36.50 -7.07 -19.80
N ARG A 642 37.57 -7.72 -20.30
CA ARG A 642 38.56 -7.06 -21.17
C ARG A 642 38.11 -7.23 -22.62
N LEU A 643 37.96 -6.10 -23.31
CA LEU A 643 37.67 -6.03 -24.72
C LEU A 643 38.85 -5.39 -25.43
N GLU A 644 39.13 -5.82 -26.64
CA GLU A 644 40.12 -5.25 -27.53
C GLU A 644 39.42 -4.68 -28.77
N LEU A 645 39.70 -3.41 -29.05
CA LEU A 645 39.30 -2.75 -30.28
C LEU A 645 40.44 -2.86 -31.28
N LEU A 646 40.18 -3.62 -32.37
CA LEU A 646 41.15 -3.90 -33.42
C LEU A 646 40.69 -3.20 -34.72
N CYS A 647 41.65 -2.54 -35.41
CA CYS A 647 41.50 -2.13 -36.78
C CYS A 647 41.96 -3.26 -37.68
N LEU A 648 41.08 -3.75 -38.54
CA LEU A 648 41.37 -4.88 -39.40
C LEU A 648 42.02 -4.43 -40.71
N PRO A 649 42.97 -5.20 -41.29
CA PRO A 649 43.56 -4.87 -42.58
C PRO A 649 42.47 -4.90 -43.70
N PRO A 650 42.63 -4.04 -44.74
CA PRO A 650 41.69 -4.02 -45.85
C PRO A 650 41.72 -5.35 -46.58
N ALA A 651 40.53 -5.93 -46.86
CA ALA A 651 40.42 -7.12 -47.67
C ALA A 651 40.40 -6.75 -49.17
N ALA A 652 41.00 -7.60 -50.01
CA ALA A 652 40.98 -7.42 -51.46
C ALA A 652 39.56 -7.32 -52.02
N GLY A 653 39.29 -6.30 -52.84
CA GLY A 653 38.01 -6.11 -53.46
C GLY A 653 36.87 -5.57 -52.59
N GLY A 654 37.14 -5.02 -51.42
CA GLY A 654 36.11 -4.46 -50.50
C GLY A 654 35.29 -5.51 -49.78
N ALA A 655 35.65 -6.77 -49.83
CA ALA A 655 35.02 -7.86 -49.09
C ALA A 655 35.24 -7.72 -47.55
N GLN A 656 34.48 -8.43 -46.77
CA GLN A 656 34.63 -8.51 -45.34
C GLN A 656 35.99 -9.19 -44.99
N PRO A 657 36.86 -8.63 -44.16
CA PRO A 657 38.12 -9.26 -43.78
C PRO A 657 37.86 -10.54 -42.97
N VAL A 658 38.81 -11.50 -43.12
CA VAL A 658 38.86 -12.68 -42.25
C VAL A 658 39.20 -12.20 -40.82
N LEU A 659 38.42 -12.65 -39.85
CA LEU A 659 38.55 -12.16 -38.49
C LEU A 659 39.76 -12.79 -37.79
N PRO A 660 40.48 -12.06 -36.91
CA PRO A 660 41.61 -12.59 -36.19
C PRO A 660 41.30 -13.86 -35.39
N TRP A 661 40.09 -13.97 -34.85
CA TRP A 661 39.63 -15.17 -34.11
C TRP A 661 39.15 -16.35 -35.01
N ASP A 662 39.07 -16.14 -36.31
CA ASP A 662 38.78 -17.17 -37.33
C ASP A 662 40.02 -17.52 -38.17
N GLY A 663 41.21 -17.23 -37.65
CA GLY A 663 42.47 -17.50 -38.33
C GLY A 663 42.92 -16.42 -39.33
N GLY A 664 42.26 -15.25 -39.30
CA GLY A 664 42.68 -14.09 -40.11
C GLY A 664 43.94 -13.40 -39.56
N PRO A 665 44.48 -12.46 -40.34
CA PRO A 665 45.67 -11.68 -39.91
C PRO A 665 45.36 -10.87 -38.63
N PRO A 666 46.35 -10.70 -37.74
CA PRO A 666 46.15 -9.91 -36.54
C PRO A 666 45.83 -8.47 -36.95
N GLY A 667 44.70 -7.94 -36.42
CA GLY A 667 44.40 -6.51 -36.54
C GLY A 667 45.35 -5.65 -35.73
N ARG A 668 45.43 -4.36 -36.08
CA ARG A 668 46.15 -3.39 -35.25
C ARG A 668 45.32 -3.07 -34.02
N LEU A 669 45.83 -3.29 -32.80
CA LEU A 669 45.21 -2.90 -31.57
C LEU A 669 45.14 -1.38 -31.50
N LEU A 670 43.94 -0.83 -31.30
CA LEU A 670 43.68 0.60 -31.11
C LEU A 670 43.48 0.94 -29.63
N ALA A 671 42.77 0.09 -28.90
CA ALA A 671 42.55 0.29 -27.50
C ALA A 671 42.22 -1.03 -26.80
N ARG A 672 42.55 -1.08 -25.51
CA ARG A 672 42.06 -2.06 -24.56
C ARG A 672 40.99 -1.40 -23.71
N ILE A 673 39.87 -2.07 -23.53
CA ILE A 673 38.70 -1.57 -22.79
C ILE A 673 38.43 -2.57 -21.67
N ASP A 674 38.69 -2.17 -20.45
CA ASP A 674 38.40 -2.92 -19.25
C ASP A 674 37.05 -2.43 -18.67
N ILE A 675 36.06 -3.32 -18.61
CA ILE A 675 34.74 -3.03 -18.07
C ILE A 675 34.56 -3.82 -16.77
N ARG A 676 34.30 -3.11 -15.68
CA ARG A 676 34.09 -3.69 -14.35
C ARG A 676 32.67 -3.42 -13.88
N GLU A 677 32.05 -4.42 -13.27
CA GLU A 677 30.79 -4.20 -12.52
C GLU A 677 31.06 -3.29 -11.33
N ARG A 678 30.15 -2.36 -11.06
CA ARG A 678 30.26 -1.45 -9.91
C ARG A 678 29.53 -2.03 -8.71
N LEU A 679 30.15 -1.96 -7.54
CA LEU A 679 29.54 -2.39 -6.28
C LEU A 679 28.41 -1.44 -5.91
N ARG A 680 27.25 -1.99 -5.48
CA ARG A 680 26.14 -1.18 -4.97
C ARG A 680 26.58 -0.45 -3.69
N PRO A 681 26.28 0.85 -3.55
CA PRO A 681 26.66 1.65 -2.39
C PRO A 681 26.23 1.01 -1.07
N GLY A 682 27.10 1.04 -0.08
CA GLY A 682 26.80 0.54 1.26
C GLY A 682 26.75 -0.98 1.41
N ALA A 683 27.09 -1.79 0.39
CA ALA A 683 27.03 -3.25 0.46
C ALA A 683 27.95 -3.86 1.54
N PRO A 684 29.26 -3.50 1.64
CA PRO A 684 30.09 -4.03 2.70
C PRO A 684 29.65 -3.61 4.11
N GLU A 685 29.17 -2.37 4.25
CA GLU A 685 28.66 -1.84 5.51
C GLU A 685 27.39 -2.58 5.95
N ALA A 686 26.48 -2.82 5.01
CA ALA A 686 25.25 -3.56 5.26
C ALA A 686 25.54 -4.99 5.72
N VAL A 687 26.41 -5.71 5.01
CA VAL A 687 26.81 -7.07 5.36
C VAL A 687 27.45 -7.12 6.74
N ARG A 688 28.36 -6.19 7.04
CA ARG A 688 29.02 -6.08 8.34
C ARG A 688 28.02 -5.81 9.46
N ALA A 689 27.08 -4.88 9.24
CA ALA A 689 26.06 -4.54 10.22
C ALA A 689 25.07 -5.69 10.48
N LEU A 690 24.67 -6.41 9.43
CA LEU A 690 23.81 -7.60 9.57
C LEU A 690 24.51 -8.71 10.35
N LYS A 691 25.77 -9.00 10.05
CA LYS A 691 26.59 -9.97 10.81
C LYS A 691 26.78 -9.55 12.27
N ALA A 692 27.08 -8.27 12.53
CA ALA A 692 27.16 -7.72 13.88
C ALA A 692 25.82 -7.82 14.64
N GLY A 693 24.70 -7.75 13.93
CA GLY A 693 23.35 -7.99 14.46
C GLY A 693 23.00 -9.45 14.71
N GLY A 694 23.96 -10.38 14.50
CA GLY A 694 23.80 -11.83 14.73
C GLY A 694 23.13 -12.59 13.58
N ALA A 695 23.06 -12.01 12.38
CA ALA A 695 22.53 -12.68 11.20
C ALA A 695 23.64 -13.42 10.43
N SER A 696 23.32 -14.59 9.88
CA SER A 696 24.12 -15.27 8.86
C SER A 696 23.88 -14.60 7.51
N VAL A 697 24.96 -14.46 6.71
CA VAL A 697 24.88 -13.84 5.39
C VAL A 697 25.46 -14.80 4.36
N MET A 698 24.72 -15.03 3.27
CA MET A 698 25.05 -15.96 2.21
C MET A 698 24.91 -15.30 0.84
N LEU A 699 25.82 -15.63 -0.09
CA LEU A 699 25.78 -15.21 -1.48
C LEU A 699 25.40 -16.40 -2.37
N LEU A 700 24.36 -16.27 -3.19
CA LEU A 700 23.96 -17.27 -4.19
C LEU A 700 24.03 -16.65 -5.59
N SER A 701 24.88 -17.18 -6.46
CA SER A 701 25.07 -16.64 -7.81
C SER A 701 25.16 -17.74 -8.88
N GLY A 702 24.67 -17.42 -10.07
CA GLY A 702 24.88 -18.25 -11.28
C GLY A 702 26.24 -18.08 -11.94
N ASP A 703 27.03 -17.12 -11.47
CA ASP A 703 28.33 -16.78 -12.04
C ASP A 703 29.42 -17.80 -11.73
N LYS A 704 30.57 -17.59 -12.38
CA LYS A 704 31.75 -18.45 -12.21
C LYS A 704 32.30 -18.37 -10.78
N PRO A 705 32.90 -19.46 -10.27
CA PRO A 705 33.44 -19.54 -8.91
C PRO A 705 34.42 -18.41 -8.55
N ASP A 706 35.33 -18.06 -9.46
CA ASP A 706 36.35 -17.03 -9.22
C ASP A 706 35.73 -15.63 -9.04
N SER A 707 34.72 -15.28 -9.87
CA SER A 707 33.99 -14.04 -9.78
C SER A 707 33.22 -13.97 -8.46
N VAL A 708 32.48 -15.03 -8.11
CA VAL A 708 31.71 -15.09 -6.88
C VAL A 708 32.61 -14.99 -5.64
N ALA A 709 33.74 -15.68 -5.63
CA ALA A 709 34.71 -15.63 -4.54
C ALA A 709 35.33 -14.22 -4.37
N LEU A 710 35.59 -13.52 -5.47
CA LEU A 710 36.11 -12.15 -5.45
C LEU A 710 35.07 -11.19 -4.84
N TRP A 711 33.81 -11.24 -5.30
CA TRP A 711 32.75 -10.37 -4.79
C TRP A 711 32.39 -10.68 -3.33
N ALA A 712 32.38 -11.96 -2.95
CA ALA A 712 32.16 -12.39 -1.58
C ALA A 712 33.21 -11.79 -0.64
N ARG A 713 34.51 -11.84 -1.04
CA ARG A 713 35.62 -11.21 -0.27
C ARG A 713 35.47 -9.69 -0.17
N ARG A 714 35.15 -9.00 -1.28
CA ARG A 714 34.98 -7.54 -1.30
C ARG A 714 33.87 -7.04 -0.36
N VAL A 715 32.75 -7.79 -0.26
CA VAL A 715 31.64 -7.43 0.64
C VAL A 715 31.73 -8.08 2.01
N GLY A 716 32.67 -9.01 2.23
CA GLY A 716 32.86 -9.70 3.49
C GLY A 716 31.86 -10.81 3.75
N ILE A 717 31.42 -11.56 2.73
CA ILE A 717 30.57 -12.74 2.84
C ILE A 717 31.42 -14.00 2.81
N ASP A 718 31.33 -14.85 3.84
CA ASP A 718 32.13 -16.08 3.95
C ASP A 718 31.45 -17.28 3.29
N ASP A 719 30.10 -17.32 3.28
CA ASP A 719 29.29 -18.40 2.72
C ASP A 719 28.79 -17.99 1.33
N ALA A 720 29.48 -18.45 0.28
CA ALA A 720 29.20 -18.07 -1.10
C ALA A 720 29.14 -19.30 -2.01
N HIS A 721 28.12 -19.38 -2.84
CA HIS A 721 27.86 -20.47 -3.78
C HIS A 721 27.75 -19.95 -5.19
N ALA A 722 28.52 -20.56 -6.09
CA ALA A 722 28.66 -20.19 -7.49
C ALA A 722 28.00 -21.22 -8.43
N GLY A 723 27.75 -20.83 -9.67
CA GLY A 723 27.25 -21.72 -10.73
C GLY A 723 25.85 -22.27 -10.50
N LEU A 724 25.03 -21.57 -9.69
CA LEU A 724 23.70 -22.01 -9.33
C LEU A 724 22.65 -21.65 -10.37
N LEU A 725 21.84 -22.64 -10.76
CA LEU A 725 20.62 -22.40 -11.51
C LEU A 725 19.53 -21.80 -10.59
N PRO A 726 18.51 -21.10 -11.12
CA PRO A 726 17.40 -20.57 -10.34
C PRO A 726 16.73 -21.60 -9.42
N GLN A 727 16.61 -22.84 -9.89
CA GLN A 727 16.05 -23.96 -9.12
C GLN A 727 16.93 -24.37 -7.94
N ASP A 728 18.25 -24.25 -8.08
CA ASP A 728 19.20 -24.59 -7.00
C ASP A 728 19.18 -23.53 -5.92
N LYS A 729 19.08 -22.25 -6.29
CA LYS A 729 18.88 -21.14 -5.36
C LYS A 729 17.60 -21.35 -4.54
N LEU A 730 16.48 -21.65 -5.21
CA LEU A 730 15.20 -21.95 -4.56
C LEU A 730 15.31 -23.15 -3.60
N ARG A 731 15.98 -24.22 -4.03
CA ARG A 731 16.20 -25.42 -3.19
C ARG A 731 17.00 -25.06 -1.94
N ARG A 732 18.03 -24.24 -2.07
CA ARG A 732 18.86 -23.81 -0.96
C ARG A 732 18.09 -22.97 0.07
N VAL A 733 17.27 -22.01 -0.38
CA VAL A 733 16.39 -21.22 0.50
C VAL A 733 15.41 -22.14 1.25
N ARG A 734 14.78 -23.11 0.57
CA ARG A 734 13.87 -24.06 1.21
C ARG A 734 14.58 -24.98 2.22
N GLN A 735 15.81 -25.36 1.96
CA GLN A 735 16.62 -26.15 2.93
C GLN A 735 16.90 -25.35 4.21
N LEU A 736 17.27 -24.06 4.08
CA LEU A 736 17.46 -23.17 5.22
C LEU A 736 16.17 -23.01 6.05
N GLN A 737 15.05 -22.85 5.37
CA GLN A 737 13.73 -22.79 6.02
C GLN A 737 13.36 -24.10 6.73
N ALA A 738 13.63 -25.24 6.10
CA ALA A 738 13.38 -26.56 6.69
C ALA A 738 14.26 -26.82 7.93
N SER A 739 15.44 -26.20 8.02
CA SER A 739 16.27 -26.21 9.22
C SER A 739 15.82 -25.23 10.33
N GLY A 740 14.68 -24.55 10.14
CA GLY A 740 14.10 -23.61 11.11
C GLY A 740 14.67 -22.19 11.03
N SER A 741 15.43 -21.85 9.98
CA SER A 741 15.93 -20.49 9.78
C SER A 741 14.88 -19.63 9.08
N HIS A 742 14.65 -18.42 9.59
CA HIS A 742 13.91 -17.39 8.85
C HIS A 742 14.83 -16.69 7.85
N VAL A 743 14.49 -16.79 6.58
CA VAL A 743 15.33 -16.35 5.46
C VAL A 743 14.78 -15.07 4.83
N ALA A 744 15.66 -14.06 4.68
CA ALA A 744 15.41 -12.94 3.77
C ALA A 744 16.21 -13.14 2.48
N MET A 745 15.57 -12.90 1.33
CA MET A 745 16.22 -12.90 0.01
C MET A 745 16.24 -11.48 -0.54
N VAL A 746 17.43 -11.04 -0.97
CA VAL A 746 17.65 -9.76 -1.65
C VAL A 746 18.03 -10.06 -3.09
N GLY A 747 17.28 -9.51 -4.05
CA GLY A 747 17.47 -9.80 -5.47
C GLY A 747 16.81 -8.79 -6.40
N ASP A 748 17.23 -8.77 -7.67
CA ASP A 748 16.66 -7.94 -8.74
C ASP A 748 15.47 -8.61 -9.46
N GLY A 749 15.31 -9.90 -9.29
CA GLY A 749 14.15 -10.71 -9.66
C GLY A 749 13.99 -11.09 -11.13
N VAL A 750 14.92 -10.80 -12.01
CA VAL A 750 14.83 -11.31 -13.39
C VAL A 750 14.94 -12.83 -13.38
N ASN A 751 15.93 -13.37 -12.67
CA ASN A 751 16.18 -14.81 -12.57
C ASN A 751 15.73 -15.40 -11.22
N ASP A 752 15.54 -14.57 -10.21
CA ASP A 752 15.33 -14.96 -8.83
C ASP A 752 13.89 -14.80 -8.32
N ALA A 753 12.93 -14.45 -9.19
CA ALA A 753 11.52 -14.28 -8.81
C ALA A 753 10.95 -15.48 -8.02
N PRO A 754 11.22 -16.75 -8.37
CA PRO A 754 10.74 -17.89 -7.57
C PRO A 754 11.41 -17.97 -6.19
N THR A 755 12.68 -17.59 -6.10
CA THR A 755 13.46 -17.60 -4.85
C THR A 755 13.01 -16.48 -3.91
N LEU A 756 12.79 -15.28 -4.46
CA LEU A 756 12.20 -14.14 -3.75
C LEU A 756 10.82 -14.49 -3.18
N GLY A 757 9.95 -15.12 -4.00
CA GLY A 757 8.62 -15.52 -3.57
C GLY A 757 8.59 -16.63 -2.51
N ALA A 758 9.67 -17.38 -2.34
CA ALA A 758 9.79 -18.44 -1.35
C ALA A 758 10.33 -17.95 0.00
N ALA A 759 11.06 -16.85 0.04
CA ALA A 759 11.62 -16.29 1.29
C ALA A 759 10.53 -15.74 2.21
N GLU A 760 10.79 -15.71 3.53
CA GLU A 760 9.89 -15.06 4.49
C GLU A 760 9.87 -13.54 4.32
N VAL A 761 10.97 -12.97 3.85
CA VAL A 761 11.07 -11.55 3.47
C VAL A 761 11.80 -11.47 2.15
N SER A 762 11.14 -10.94 1.15
CA SER A 762 11.76 -10.61 -0.13
C SER A 762 12.05 -9.12 -0.20
N VAL A 763 13.28 -8.78 -0.57
CA VAL A 763 13.72 -7.41 -0.75
C VAL A 763 14.19 -7.21 -2.19
N SER A 764 13.70 -6.15 -2.82
CA SER A 764 14.10 -5.77 -4.18
C SER A 764 14.43 -4.28 -4.25
N PHE A 765 14.94 -3.83 -5.38
CA PHE A 765 15.31 -2.43 -5.62
C PHE A 765 14.32 -1.76 -6.56
N ALA A 766 14.28 -0.43 -6.55
CA ALA A 766 13.38 0.34 -7.43
C ALA A 766 13.75 0.22 -8.91
N ASP A 767 15.02 -0.02 -9.22
CA ASP A 767 15.57 -0.26 -10.56
C ASP A 767 15.39 -1.72 -11.03
N ALA A 768 15.03 -2.62 -10.13
CA ALA A 768 14.81 -4.03 -10.44
C ALA A 768 13.66 -4.27 -11.42
N ALA A 769 13.62 -5.46 -12.02
CA ALA A 769 12.57 -5.85 -12.96
C ALA A 769 11.15 -5.66 -12.37
N PRO A 770 10.14 -5.28 -13.20
CA PRO A 770 8.78 -5.05 -12.72
C PRO A 770 8.18 -6.25 -11.98
N ILE A 771 8.48 -7.47 -12.42
CA ILE A 771 8.00 -8.71 -11.80
C ILE A 771 8.59 -8.91 -10.39
N ALA A 772 9.84 -8.53 -10.17
CA ALA A 772 10.49 -8.58 -8.86
C ALA A 772 9.90 -7.58 -7.89
N ARG A 773 9.76 -6.33 -8.34
CA ARG A 773 9.16 -5.26 -7.54
C ARG A 773 7.73 -5.59 -7.12
N ALA A 774 6.92 -6.11 -8.03
CA ALA A 774 5.54 -6.51 -7.75
C ALA A 774 5.45 -7.69 -6.76
N GLY A 775 6.46 -8.56 -6.74
CA GLY A 775 6.54 -9.73 -5.86
C GLY A 775 7.22 -9.47 -4.52
N ALA A 776 7.98 -8.37 -4.37
CA ALA A 776 8.77 -8.10 -3.17
C ALA A 776 7.91 -7.65 -1.98
N ASP A 777 8.35 -8.03 -0.78
CA ASP A 777 7.77 -7.57 0.49
C ASP A 777 8.29 -6.19 0.90
N VAL A 778 9.52 -5.88 0.50
CA VAL A 778 10.20 -4.61 0.75
C VAL A 778 10.88 -4.15 -0.54
N VAL A 779 10.74 -2.87 -0.87
CA VAL A 779 11.43 -2.25 -2.01
C VAL A 779 12.32 -1.13 -1.50
N LEU A 780 13.61 -1.20 -1.82
CA LEU A 780 14.57 -0.14 -1.57
C LEU A 780 14.48 0.87 -2.72
N VAL A 781 14.12 2.11 -2.41
CA VAL A 781 14.00 3.19 -3.40
C VAL A 781 15.35 3.81 -3.68
N ARG A 782 16.19 3.89 -2.65
CA ARG A 782 17.58 4.33 -2.76
C ARG A 782 18.47 3.15 -3.10
N ASP A 783 19.46 3.39 -3.95
CA ASP A 783 20.48 2.42 -4.28
C ASP A 783 21.54 2.27 -3.19
N ASP A 784 21.12 2.22 -1.94
CA ASP A 784 21.97 2.11 -0.77
C ASP A 784 21.57 0.93 0.11
N MET A 785 22.43 -0.07 0.17
CA MET A 785 22.17 -1.29 0.93
C MET A 785 22.21 -1.08 2.45
N ARG A 786 22.72 0.04 2.95
CA ARG A 786 22.66 0.40 4.37
C ARG A 786 21.25 0.51 4.90
N ALA A 787 20.24 0.63 4.02
CA ALA A 787 18.82 0.55 4.35
C ALA A 787 18.38 -0.81 4.94
N LEU A 788 19.09 -1.91 4.66
CA LEU A 788 18.76 -3.25 5.17
C LEU A 788 18.95 -3.38 6.70
N PRO A 789 20.10 -3.01 7.28
CA PRO A 789 20.23 -2.96 8.74
C PRO A 789 19.21 -2.05 9.41
N LEU A 790 18.87 -0.90 8.83
CA LEU A 790 17.83 -0.01 9.33
C LEU A 790 16.45 -0.69 9.33
N LEU A 791 16.10 -1.42 8.28
CA LEU A 791 14.87 -2.22 8.23
C LEU A 791 14.80 -3.18 9.42
N VAL A 792 15.88 -3.94 9.68
CA VAL A 792 15.94 -4.91 10.79
C VAL A 792 15.82 -4.21 12.15
N GLU A 793 16.52 -3.10 12.34
CA GLU A 793 16.47 -2.32 13.58
C GLU A 793 15.05 -1.82 13.86
N VAL A 794 14.43 -1.15 12.87
CA VAL A 794 13.07 -0.63 12.98
C VAL A 794 12.08 -1.77 13.21
N ALA A 795 12.21 -2.90 12.51
CA ALA A 795 11.35 -4.05 12.67
C ALA A 795 11.41 -4.63 14.10
N ARG A 796 12.63 -4.85 14.64
CA ARG A 796 12.84 -5.33 16.02
C ARG A 796 12.32 -4.35 17.06
N ARG A 797 12.53 -3.04 16.84
CA ARG A 797 12.03 -1.99 17.72
C ARG A 797 10.50 -1.93 17.69
N THR A 798 9.90 -2.10 16.52
CA THR A 798 8.44 -2.15 16.35
C THR A 798 7.83 -3.31 17.13
N GLN A 799 8.37 -4.51 17.01
CA GLN A 799 7.93 -5.66 17.80
C GLN A 799 8.02 -5.41 19.31
N ARG A 800 9.11 -4.78 19.77
CA ARG A 800 9.27 -4.45 21.20
C ARG A 800 8.20 -3.47 21.67
N VAL A 801 7.93 -2.40 20.89
CA VAL A 801 6.89 -1.43 21.20
C VAL A 801 5.50 -2.08 21.19
N MET A 802 5.21 -2.94 20.20
CA MET A 802 3.93 -3.66 20.16
C MET A 802 3.73 -4.56 21.40
N ARG A 803 4.78 -5.28 21.83
CA ARG A 803 4.73 -6.10 23.08
C ARG A 803 4.55 -5.23 24.33
N GLN A 804 5.22 -4.08 24.40
CA GLN A 804 5.04 -3.12 25.50
C GLN A 804 3.61 -2.59 25.55
N ASN A 805 3.06 -2.18 24.41
CA ASN A 805 1.69 -1.66 24.31
C ASN A 805 0.65 -2.73 24.71
N LEU A 806 0.84 -3.95 24.24
CA LEU A 806 -0.03 -5.08 24.57
C LEU A 806 0.08 -5.42 26.06
N GLY A 807 1.30 -5.52 26.60
CA GLY A 807 1.54 -5.76 28.02
C GLY A 807 0.93 -4.67 28.90
N TRP A 808 1.07 -3.40 28.52
CA TRP A 808 0.42 -2.29 29.23
C TRP A 808 -1.10 -2.39 29.22
N ALA A 809 -1.71 -2.64 28.05
CA ALA A 809 -3.15 -2.78 27.93
C ALA A 809 -3.71 -3.93 28.80
N LEU A 810 -3.00 -5.06 28.84
CA LEU A 810 -3.37 -6.19 29.69
C LEU A 810 -3.22 -5.87 31.18
N LEU A 811 -2.10 -5.24 31.59
CA LEU A 811 -1.84 -4.87 32.97
C LEU A 811 -2.87 -3.85 33.47
N TYR A 812 -3.15 -2.82 32.66
CA TYR A 812 -4.16 -1.81 32.99
C TYR A 812 -5.51 -2.48 33.28
N ASN A 813 -5.98 -3.34 32.38
CA ASN A 813 -7.26 -4.01 32.55
C ASN A 813 -7.26 -4.98 33.77
N ALA A 814 -6.17 -5.71 33.96
CA ALA A 814 -6.03 -6.66 35.09
C ALA A 814 -6.10 -5.97 36.47
N VAL A 815 -5.67 -4.71 36.56
CA VAL A 815 -5.72 -3.91 37.79
C VAL A 815 -7.04 -3.18 37.94
N PHE A 816 -7.45 -2.47 36.90
CA PHE A 816 -8.58 -1.53 37.04
C PHE A 816 -9.96 -2.19 36.93
N VAL A 817 -10.10 -3.32 36.22
CA VAL A 817 -11.38 -4.05 36.16
C VAL A 817 -11.81 -4.60 37.53
N PRO A 818 -10.93 -5.31 38.27
CA PRO A 818 -11.29 -5.74 39.65
C PRO A 818 -11.58 -4.60 40.60
N LEU A 819 -10.82 -3.48 40.53
CA LEU A 819 -11.07 -2.30 41.36
C LEU A 819 -12.41 -1.64 41.04
N ALA A 820 -12.80 -1.59 39.78
CA ALA A 820 -14.11 -1.10 39.33
C ALA A 820 -15.23 -2.04 39.82
N ALA A 821 -15.06 -3.35 39.67
CA ALA A 821 -16.02 -4.35 40.14
C ALA A 821 -16.21 -4.31 41.66
N ALA A 822 -15.13 -4.04 42.41
CA ALA A 822 -15.16 -3.84 43.85
C ALA A 822 -15.79 -2.47 44.26
N GLY A 823 -16.24 -1.64 43.32
CA GLY A 823 -16.86 -0.35 43.57
C GLY A 823 -15.88 0.71 44.15
N ARG A 824 -14.56 0.52 43.97
CA ARG A 824 -13.52 1.43 44.45
C ARG A 824 -13.15 2.54 43.46
N ILE A 825 -13.61 2.46 42.25
CA ILE A 825 -13.38 3.44 41.17
C ILE A 825 -14.73 3.98 40.72
N SER A 826 -14.88 5.31 40.70
CA SER A 826 -16.06 5.93 40.13
C SER A 826 -16.01 5.90 38.59
N PRO A 827 -17.16 5.98 37.90
CA PRO A 827 -17.21 6.04 36.44
C PRO A 827 -16.36 7.18 35.85
N LEU A 828 -16.24 8.31 36.56
CA LEU A 828 -15.38 9.45 36.21
C LEU A 828 -13.90 9.06 36.11
N TRP A 829 -13.35 8.46 37.17
CA TRP A 829 -11.96 8.01 37.19
C TRP A 829 -11.69 6.85 36.24
N ALA A 830 -12.68 6.00 36.02
CA ALA A 830 -12.62 4.95 35.02
C ALA A 830 -12.41 5.51 33.60
N ALA A 831 -13.17 6.54 33.22
CA ALA A 831 -13.07 7.19 31.91
C ALA A 831 -11.75 7.95 31.74
N ALA A 832 -11.28 8.66 32.76
CA ALA A 832 -10.01 9.37 32.76
C ALA A 832 -8.83 8.40 32.61
N GLY A 833 -8.83 7.30 33.37
CA GLY A 833 -7.80 6.27 33.32
C GLY A 833 -7.71 5.56 31.96
N MET A 834 -8.86 5.23 31.38
CA MET A 834 -8.96 4.65 30.02
C MET A 834 -8.35 5.58 28.96
N SER A 835 -8.69 6.86 29.02
CA SER A 835 -8.17 7.85 28.05
C SER A 835 -6.65 8.04 28.19
N ALA A 836 -6.15 8.11 29.44
CA ALA A 836 -4.72 8.19 29.72
C ALA A 836 -3.98 6.93 29.22
N SER A 837 -4.55 5.73 29.42
CA SER A 837 -3.99 4.47 28.92
C SER A 837 -3.88 4.46 27.40
N SER A 838 -4.92 4.88 26.68
CA SER A 838 -4.91 4.96 25.22
C SER A 838 -3.89 5.97 24.70
N LEU A 839 -3.79 7.14 25.35
CA LEU A 839 -2.81 8.17 25.00
C LEU A 839 -1.38 7.66 25.20
N LEU A 840 -1.11 6.92 26.26
CA LEU A 840 0.21 6.34 26.53
C LEU A 840 0.63 5.36 25.44
N VAL A 841 -0.27 4.49 24.96
CA VAL A 841 -0.02 3.55 23.85
C VAL A 841 0.31 4.31 22.58
N VAL A 842 -0.43 5.39 22.28
CA VAL A 842 -0.19 6.24 21.11
C VAL A 842 1.18 6.92 21.20
N LEU A 843 1.51 7.53 22.35
CA LEU A 843 2.79 8.20 22.56
C LEU A 843 3.97 7.21 22.51
N ASN A 844 3.83 6.01 23.08
CA ASN A 844 4.85 4.97 22.97
C ASN A 844 5.07 4.54 21.52
N SER A 845 4.01 4.43 20.75
CA SER A 845 4.09 4.11 19.30
C SER A 845 4.74 5.26 18.51
N ALA A 846 4.44 6.51 18.85
CA ALA A 846 5.02 7.68 18.19
C ALA A 846 6.55 7.77 18.34
N ARG A 847 7.13 7.17 19.41
CA ARG A 847 8.60 7.06 19.57
C ARG A 847 9.30 6.33 18.43
N LEU A 848 8.59 5.50 17.68
CA LEU A 848 9.14 4.83 16.49
C LEU A 848 9.39 5.81 15.34
N SER A 849 8.66 6.92 15.28
CA SER A 849 8.86 7.95 14.25
C SER A 849 10.04 8.88 14.55
N TRP A 850 10.58 8.86 15.79
CA TRP A 850 11.73 9.70 16.17
C TRP A 850 13.03 9.07 15.66
N ARG A 851 13.91 9.91 15.12
CA ARG A 851 15.25 9.50 14.69
C ARG A 851 16.05 9.00 15.88
N ALA A 852 16.80 7.93 15.72
CA ALA A 852 17.81 7.54 16.69
C ALA A 852 19.00 8.51 16.57
N ALA A 853 19.63 8.85 17.71
CA ALA A 853 20.90 9.57 17.72
C ALA A 853 21.93 8.72 16.95
N GLY A 854 22.41 9.20 15.81
CA GLY A 854 23.30 8.45 14.89
C GLY A 854 22.77 8.31 13.46
N GLU A 855 21.49 8.53 13.19
CA GLU A 855 20.94 8.54 11.82
C GLU A 855 21.34 9.78 11.00
N GLU A 856 21.90 10.81 11.63
CA GLU A 856 22.36 12.02 10.94
C GLU A 856 23.51 11.74 9.97
N THR A 857 24.28 10.67 10.17
CA THR A 857 25.37 10.27 9.28
C THR A 857 24.90 9.61 7.99
N TRP A 858 23.62 9.16 7.91
CA TRP A 858 23.04 8.44 6.78
C TRP A 858 22.27 9.35 5.82
N THR A 859 21.88 10.54 6.28
CA THR A 859 21.07 11.50 5.50
C THR A 859 21.88 12.71 5.03
N ARG A 860 23.16 12.79 5.39
CA ARG A 860 24.09 13.76 4.81
C ARG A 860 24.83 13.11 3.65
N PRO A 861 24.88 13.78 2.46
CA PRO A 861 25.57 13.30 1.28
C PRO A 861 27.05 13.07 1.53
#